data_4f31c6b15bfbd87359a515a8533a2c35
#
_entry.id   4f31c6b15bfbd87359a515a8533a2c35
#
_cell.length_a   1.000
_cell.length_b   1.000
_cell.length_c   1.000
_cell.angle_alpha   90.00
_cell.angle_beta   90.00
_cell.angle_gamma   90.00
#
_symmetry.space_group_name_H-M   'P 1'
#
loop_
_entity.id
_entity.type
_entity.pdbx_description
1 polymer ?
#
loop_
_entity_poly.entity_id
_entity_poly.type
_entity_poly.pdbx_seq_one_letter_code
_entity_poly.pdbx_strand_id
1 'polypeptide(L)'
;MEFYNKILCVSFDELTRGDEPVIKGNTLMSNVGRGNIQCARQGKGEGNYALYVYASLPKKYRMRFVEKYGDPKDVLERQELKDYMQVDEEARKFYESFEYDLNGVQTRLSQKLIDEYTQNASVLKMLLARMNDLQATTHALGGGRRSDLWSIVFKQSEKMREAFGHTLPKNLARLKVKMSTFKKDGYPSLISGKIGNKNTVKITEEAGRRLVALKRSRVPVLTDSQIFTQFNQECESRGWKPLKSIRSLKIWLDSAAVQPLWYDAVHGEQKAHQKFDRRHKTQLPQMRDALWYGDGTKLNLYYKDEDGKVRTTSVYEVIDAYSECLLGFCISDSEDYEAQYMSYRMAIQVSGHKPYEIVYDNQGGHKKLENQEFFKKLCHIHRTTTPYNGASKTIENLFYRLQSQVLHKEWNFTGQNITTKKETSRPNLEFIEANKDSLPTYDELKAIYLEARKEWNEMPHPATGERRIDMYEKSVNPETPVVTVSDMVEMFWVQADRMSTFTSTGIEITIKGKKRTYEVMSSPGVPDLEWRRKHTYQKFVVKYDPYDFTSIRLYWKDKAGELRFERVAEPYLVIHRAIQEQTEGEALFIRQQREATEQSRIERQVEARQIEYDEGVAPEQHGLQTPKLKGVSKEVQRQIDRRTRKYRGQPEELSIGKVTKKVSNIDWDNICQVVEFDDTKAMGKM
;
A
#
# COMPACT_ATOMS: atom_id res chain seq x y z
N MET A 1 52.41 -2.78 14.61
CA MET A 1 53.67 -2.92 15.42
C MET A 1 54.25 -4.28 15.20
N GLU A 2 55.53 -4.40 14.94
CA GLU A 2 56.22 -5.70 14.77
C GLU A 2 57.65 -5.63 15.31
N PHE A 3 58.24 -6.76 15.62
CA PHE A 3 59.66 -6.83 15.92
C PHE A 3 60.47 -7.09 14.61
N TYR A 4 61.33 -6.14 14.30
CA TYR A 4 62.28 -6.29 13.19
C TYR A 4 63.70 -6.31 13.76
N ASN A 5 64.46 -7.36 13.50
CA ASN A 5 65.77 -7.61 14.07
C ASN A 5 65.84 -7.43 15.60
N LYS A 6 64.84 -7.98 16.32
CA LYS A 6 64.66 -7.88 17.79
C LYS A 6 64.42 -6.47 18.32
N ILE A 7 64.18 -5.51 17.47
CA ILE A 7 63.88 -4.13 17.85
C ILE A 7 62.39 -3.89 17.54
N LEU A 8 61.69 -3.28 18.53
CA LEU A 8 60.29 -2.88 18.33
C LEU A 8 60.15 -1.78 17.32
N CYS A 9 59.43 -2.00 16.26
CA CYS A 9 59.20 -1.09 15.17
C CYS A 9 57.72 -0.82 14.95
N VAL A 10 57.41 0.34 14.43
CA VAL A 10 56.06 0.80 14.05
C VAL A 10 56.06 1.15 12.59
N SER A 11 54.96 0.86 11.88
CA SER A 11 54.83 1.13 10.46
C SER A 11 54.52 2.59 10.16
N PHE A 12 54.75 3.00 8.90
CA PHE A 12 54.37 4.32 8.43
C PHE A 12 52.88 4.59 8.65
N ASP A 13 52.03 3.65 8.31
CA ASP A 13 50.58 3.75 8.43
C ASP A 13 50.11 3.92 9.90
N GLU A 14 50.68 3.17 10.83
CA GLU A 14 50.40 3.32 12.24
C GLU A 14 50.73 4.72 12.78
N LEU A 15 51.77 5.35 12.23
CA LEU A 15 52.17 6.69 12.63
C LEU A 15 51.38 7.81 11.97
N THR A 16 50.91 7.62 10.72
CA THR A 16 50.38 8.71 9.88
C THR A 16 48.89 8.58 9.52
N ARG A 17 48.27 7.44 9.77
CA ARG A 17 46.87 7.16 9.34
C ARG A 17 45.81 7.69 10.31
N GLY A 18 44.68 8.21 9.73
CA GLY A 18 43.49 8.68 10.44
C GLY A 18 43.44 10.19 10.63
N ASP A 19 42.29 10.67 11.09
CA ASP A 19 42.01 12.11 11.26
C ASP A 19 42.94 12.77 12.28
N GLU A 20 43.38 12.04 13.32
CA GLU A 20 44.40 12.46 14.29
C GLU A 20 45.61 11.52 14.20
N PRO A 21 46.55 11.79 13.30
CA PRO A 21 47.78 11.00 13.18
C PRO A 21 48.74 11.25 14.37
N VAL A 22 49.45 10.22 14.80
CA VAL A 22 50.48 10.34 15.84
C VAL A 22 51.53 11.39 15.42
N ILE A 23 51.89 11.38 14.14
CA ILE A 23 52.79 12.36 13.49
C ILE A 23 52.34 12.56 12.05
N LYS A 24 52.30 13.79 11.54
CA LYS A 24 52.00 14.07 10.13
C LYS A 24 53.11 13.51 9.22
N GLY A 25 52.73 12.89 8.08
CA GLY A 25 53.67 12.23 7.17
C GLY A 25 54.88 13.08 6.82
N ASN A 26 54.67 14.34 6.42
CA ASN A 26 55.78 15.28 6.10
C ASN A 26 56.68 15.54 7.32
N THR A 27 56.15 15.61 8.50
CA THR A 27 56.90 15.80 9.75
C THR A 27 57.66 14.54 10.11
N LEU A 28 57.14 13.34 9.85
CA LEU A 28 57.82 12.07 10.03
C LEU A 28 59.03 12.00 9.14
N MET A 29 58.85 12.26 7.81
CA MET A 29 59.92 12.22 6.84
C MET A 29 61.03 13.25 7.14
N SER A 30 60.66 14.45 7.59
CA SER A 30 61.65 15.49 8.01
C SER A 30 62.45 15.05 9.24
N ASN A 31 61.81 14.37 10.23
CA ASN A 31 62.52 13.86 11.43
C ASN A 31 63.43 12.67 11.08
N VAL A 32 63.01 11.82 10.14
CA VAL A 32 63.86 10.72 9.62
C VAL A 32 65.09 11.29 8.90
N GLY A 33 64.87 12.27 7.99
CA GLY A 33 65.97 12.92 7.24
C GLY A 33 66.96 13.65 8.18
N ARG A 34 66.51 14.15 9.34
CA ARG A 34 67.38 14.78 10.35
C ARG A 34 68.02 13.78 11.34
N GLY A 35 67.75 12.49 11.18
CA GLY A 35 68.25 11.44 12.07
C GLY A 35 67.59 11.37 13.45
N ASN A 36 66.51 12.14 13.71
CA ASN A 36 65.82 12.16 14.99
C ASN A 36 64.92 10.88 15.18
N ILE A 37 64.53 10.28 14.07
CA ILE A 37 63.76 9.02 14.05
C ILE A 37 64.51 8.04 13.18
N GLN A 38 64.82 6.85 13.69
CA GLN A 38 65.53 5.81 12.98
C GLN A 38 64.57 5.00 12.13
N CYS A 39 64.84 4.88 10.84
CA CYS A 39 64.17 3.97 9.95
C CYS A 39 64.86 2.60 9.98
N ALA A 40 64.17 1.57 10.49
CA ALA A 40 64.70 0.21 10.59
C ALA A 40 64.63 -0.56 9.26
N ARG A 41 63.60 -0.25 8.45
CA ARG A 41 63.41 -0.83 7.12
C ARG A 41 62.77 0.23 6.22
N GLN A 42 63.34 0.46 5.05
CA GLN A 42 62.74 1.31 4.01
C GLN A 42 61.66 0.54 3.27
N GLY A 43 60.52 1.17 2.96
CA GLY A 43 59.48 0.58 2.14
C GLY A 43 59.92 0.33 0.70
N LYS A 44 59.68 -0.86 0.16
CA LYS A 44 59.98 -1.27 -1.23
C LYS A 44 58.76 -1.93 -1.87
N GLY A 45 57.69 -1.16 -2.17
CA GLY A 45 56.52 -1.66 -2.87
C GLY A 45 55.48 -2.40 -1.98
N GLU A 46 54.49 -2.98 -2.62
CA GLU A 46 53.38 -3.67 -1.96
C GLU A 46 53.87 -4.81 -1.04
N GLY A 47 53.42 -4.85 0.20
CA GLY A 47 53.79 -5.86 1.20
C GLY A 47 55.08 -5.57 1.97
N ASN A 48 55.88 -4.59 1.61
CA ASN A 48 57.16 -4.27 2.26
C ASN A 48 57.15 -2.80 2.79
N TYR A 49 56.41 -2.61 3.89
CA TYR A 49 56.16 -1.30 4.51
C TYR A 49 57.43 -0.76 5.22
N ALA A 50 57.55 0.57 5.23
CA ALA A 50 58.61 1.26 5.99
C ALA A 50 58.36 1.06 7.50
N LEU A 51 59.39 0.72 8.25
CA LEU A 51 59.38 0.50 9.70
C LEU A 51 60.32 1.49 10.38
N TYR A 52 59.83 2.08 11.48
CA TYR A 52 60.54 3.04 12.29
C TYR A 52 60.73 2.49 13.72
N VAL A 53 61.93 2.66 14.27
CA VAL A 53 62.26 2.21 15.63
C VAL A 53 61.41 2.96 16.66
N TYR A 54 60.54 2.24 17.40
CA TYR A 54 59.66 2.88 18.39
C TYR A 54 60.42 3.68 19.45
N ALA A 55 61.58 3.13 19.95
CA ALA A 55 62.40 3.78 20.95
C ALA A 55 63.01 5.10 20.45
N SER A 56 63.20 5.27 19.14
CA SER A 56 63.74 6.49 18.53
C SER A 56 62.70 7.60 18.41
N LEU A 57 61.42 7.30 18.54
CA LEU A 57 60.38 8.31 18.48
C LEU A 57 60.53 9.31 19.66
N PRO A 58 60.50 10.64 19.40
CA PRO A 58 60.50 11.65 20.43
C PRO A 58 59.37 11.43 21.46
N LYS A 59 59.64 11.75 22.73
CA LYS A 59 58.68 11.49 23.86
C LYS A 59 57.28 11.94 23.57
N LYS A 60 57.08 13.08 22.90
CA LYS A 60 55.76 13.63 22.51
C LYS A 60 54.98 12.64 21.59
N TYR A 61 55.64 12.00 20.64
CA TYR A 61 54.97 11.09 19.70
C TYR A 61 54.81 9.71 20.30
N ARG A 62 55.68 9.27 21.21
CA ARG A 62 55.48 8.05 21.98
C ARG A 62 54.24 8.14 22.88
N MET A 63 54.05 9.29 23.55
CA MET A 63 52.85 9.52 24.36
C MET A 63 51.57 9.47 23.53
N ARG A 64 51.51 10.15 22.39
CA ARG A 64 50.37 10.09 21.44
C ARG A 64 50.14 8.69 20.92
N PHE A 65 51.21 7.95 20.69
CA PHE A 65 51.12 6.57 20.23
C PHE A 65 50.48 5.67 21.30
N VAL A 66 50.90 5.81 22.54
CA VAL A 66 50.33 5.07 23.68
C VAL A 66 48.88 5.48 23.92
N GLU A 67 48.55 6.74 23.80
CA GLU A 67 47.17 7.24 23.92
C GLU A 67 46.25 6.64 22.84
N LYS A 68 46.72 6.52 21.60
CA LYS A 68 45.97 6.02 20.47
C LYS A 68 45.90 4.49 20.39
N TYR A 69 46.99 3.77 20.69
CA TYR A 69 47.14 2.35 20.49
C TYR A 69 47.38 1.53 21.77
N GLY A 70 47.57 2.16 22.89
CA GLY A 70 47.95 1.53 24.15
C GLY A 70 49.45 1.32 24.28
N ASP A 71 49.91 0.84 25.47
CA ASP A 71 51.31 0.51 25.67
C ASP A 71 51.77 -0.60 24.71
N PRO A 72 52.81 -0.38 23.91
CA PRO A 72 53.29 -1.36 22.98
C PRO A 72 53.63 -2.74 23.57
N LYS A 73 54.12 -2.78 24.79
CA LYS A 73 54.40 -4.05 25.47
C LYS A 73 53.13 -4.83 25.75
N ASP A 74 52.08 -4.16 26.24
CA ASP A 74 50.79 -4.79 26.49
C ASP A 74 50.08 -5.21 25.22
N VAL A 75 50.18 -4.42 24.14
CA VAL A 75 49.58 -4.75 22.84
C VAL A 75 50.26 -5.93 22.18
N LEU A 76 51.60 -5.99 22.24
CA LEU A 76 52.37 -7.12 21.70
C LEU A 76 52.15 -8.39 22.51
N GLU A 77 52.14 -8.31 23.84
CA GLU A 77 51.79 -9.48 24.67
C GLU A 77 50.39 -9.98 24.38
N ARG A 78 49.42 -9.10 24.07
CA ARG A 78 48.08 -9.50 23.63
C ARG A 78 48.07 -10.12 22.24
N GLN A 79 48.86 -9.64 21.31
CA GLN A 79 49.02 -10.24 19.98
C GLN A 79 49.69 -11.63 20.06
N GLU A 80 50.78 -11.75 20.81
CA GLU A 80 51.41 -13.07 21.05
C GLU A 80 50.43 -14.05 21.71
N LEU A 81 49.62 -13.61 22.66
CA LEU A 81 48.56 -14.43 23.26
C LEU A 81 47.49 -14.86 22.25
N LYS A 82 47.14 -14.02 21.30
CA LYS A 82 46.20 -14.35 20.21
C LYS A 82 46.76 -15.37 19.25
N ASP A 83 48.02 -15.23 18.88
CA ASP A 83 48.70 -16.17 17.96
C ASP A 83 48.93 -17.55 18.59
N TYR A 84 49.04 -17.61 19.92
CA TYR A 84 49.17 -18.88 20.68
C TYR A 84 47.83 -19.57 20.96
N MET A 85 46.69 -18.84 20.90
CA MET A 85 45.39 -19.43 21.18
C MET A 85 44.80 -20.07 19.95
N GLN A 86 45.00 -21.36 19.81
CA GLN A 86 44.24 -22.16 18.85
C GLN A 86 42.86 -22.51 19.43
N VAL A 87 41.81 -22.24 18.66
CA VAL A 87 40.46 -22.66 19.01
C VAL A 87 40.45 -24.21 19.04
N ASP A 88 39.91 -24.76 20.12
CA ASP A 88 39.78 -26.21 20.26
C ASP A 88 38.60 -26.70 19.42
N GLU A 89 38.88 -27.10 18.18
CA GLU A 89 37.86 -27.59 17.25
C GLU A 89 37.22 -28.92 17.72
N GLU A 90 37.95 -29.74 18.47
CA GLU A 90 37.37 -30.95 19.05
C GLU A 90 36.35 -30.61 20.15
N ALA A 91 36.65 -29.60 20.98
CA ALA A 91 35.71 -29.09 21.96
C ALA A 91 34.45 -28.53 21.26
N ARG A 92 34.64 -27.77 20.18
CA ARG A 92 33.53 -27.22 19.40
C ARG A 92 32.62 -28.30 18.87
N LYS A 93 33.16 -29.31 18.19
CA LYS A 93 32.42 -30.46 17.68
C LYS A 93 31.69 -31.20 18.81
N PHE A 94 32.36 -31.38 19.97
CA PHE A 94 31.74 -32.01 21.13
C PHE A 94 30.52 -31.25 21.61
N TYR A 95 30.62 -29.91 21.81
CA TYR A 95 29.49 -29.10 22.29
C TYR A 95 28.39 -28.92 21.26
N GLU A 96 28.70 -28.91 19.96
CA GLU A 96 27.70 -28.87 18.87
C GLU A 96 26.88 -30.17 18.81
N SER A 97 27.53 -31.30 19.11
CA SER A 97 26.88 -32.63 19.14
C SER A 97 26.24 -32.98 20.49
N PHE A 98 26.49 -32.17 21.53
CA PHE A 98 25.98 -32.48 22.86
C PHE A 98 24.47 -32.23 22.94
N GLU A 99 23.75 -33.32 23.28
CA GLU A 99 22.31 -33.30 23.47
C GLU A 99 21.96 -33.59 24.93
N TYR A 100 20.93 -32.91 25.41
CA TYR A 100 20.39 -33.13 26.75
C TYR A 100 18.87 -33.18 26.71
N ASP A 101 18.28 -33.96 27.60
CA ASP A 101 16.84 -34.07 27.73
C ASP A 101 16.27 -32.82 28.44
N LEU A 102 15.43 -32.09 27.72
CA LEU A 102 14.64 -30.96 28.28
C LEU A 102 13.17 -31.33 28.15
N ASN A 103 12.56 -31.79 29.22
CA ASN A 103 11.14 -32.19 29.29
C ASN A 103 10.73 -33.28 28.26
N GLY A 104 11.58 -34.26 28.02
CA GLY A 104 11.33 -35.34 27.07
C GLY A 104 11.73 -35.02 25.62
N VAL A 105 12.26 -33.83 25.37
CA VAL A 105 12.76 -33.42 24.06
C VAL A 105 14.28 -33.34 24.09
N GLN A 106 14.95 -34.06 23.19
CA GLN A 106 16.40 -33.95 23.00
C GLN A 106 16.73 -32.56 22.46
N THR A 107 17.43 -31.77 23.25
CA THR A 107 17.74 -30.37 22.96
C THR A 107 19.24 -30.17 22.88
N ARG A 108 19.72 -29.41 21.92
CA ARG A 108 21.13 -29.05 21.79
C ARG A 108 21.45 -27.75 22.56
N LEU A 109 22.74 -27.57 22.85
CA LEU A 109 23.20 -26.32 23.46
C LEU A 109 22.93 -25.14 22.53
N SER A 110 22.64 -23.97 23.11
CA SER A 110 22.54 -22.73 22.31
C SER A 110 23.93 -22.33 21.80
N GLN A 111 23.99 -21.66 20.64
CA GLN A 111 25.24 -21.20 20.04
C GLN A 111 26.09 -20.40 21.01
N LYS A 112 25.49 -19.54 21.83
CA LYS A 112 26.17 -18.78 22.88
C LYS A 112 26.90 -19.69 23.89
N LEU A 113 26.28 -20.77 24.30
CA LEU A 113 26.89 -21.72 25.23
C LEU A 113 27.98 -22.58 24.56
N ILE A 114 27.80 -22.95 23.30
CA ILE A 114 28.80 -23.64 22.51
C ILE A 114 30.07 -22.79 22.42
N ASP A 115 29.91 -21.53 22.05
CA ASP A 115 31.03 -20.58 21.91
C ASP A 115 31.72 -20.33 23.25
N GLU A 116 30.93 -20.16 24.35
CA GLU A 116 31.45 -19.97 25.70
C GLU A 116 32.26 -21.19 26.19
N TYR A 117 31.72 -22.39 26.04
CA TYR A 117 32.39 -23.63 26.51
C TYR A 117 33.58 -23.96 25.64
N THR A 118 33.51 -23.76 24.34
CA THR A 118 34.67 -23.95 23.43
C THR A 118 35.80 -23.03 23.81
N GLN A 119 35.51 -21.78 24.08
CA GLN A 119 36.47 -20.77 24.50
C GLN A 119 37.11 -21.13 25.85
N ASN A 120 36.31 -21.55 26.82
CA ASN A 120 36.78 -21.99 28.11
C ASN A 120 37.68 -23.25 28.00
N ALA A 121 37.33 -24.19 27.12
CA ALA A 121 38.13 -25.41 26.85
C ALA A 121 39.48 -25.05 26.23
N SER A 122 39.48 -24.17 25.21
CA SER A 122 40.70 -23.71 24.53
C SER A 122 41.65 -23.03 25.52
N VAL A 123 41.12 -22.16 26.39
CA VAL A 123 41.92 -21.50 27.44
C VAL A 123 42.48 -22.52 28.44
N LEU A 124 41.69 -23.50 28.90
CA LEU A 124 42.14 -24.51 29.86
C LEU A 124 43.22 -25.45 29.25
N LYS A 125 43.06 -25.87 27.99
CA LYS A 125 44.12 -26.65 27.29
C LYS A 125 45.43 -25.87 27.24
N MET A 126 45.37 -24.58 26.90
CA MET A 126 46.57 -23.76 26.83
C MET A 126 47.20 -23.57 28.22
N LEU A 127 46.41 -23.30 29.27
CA LEU A 127 46.92 -23.18 30.64
C LEU A 127 47.55 -24.48 31.13
N LEU A 128 46.99 -25.66 30.76
CA LEU A 128 47.54 -26.96 31.10
C LEU A 128 48.85 -27.24 30.33
N ALA A 129 48.91 -26.93 29.04
CA ALA A 129 50.14 -27.04 28.26
C ALA A 129 51.26 -26.16 28.86
N ARG A 130 50.94 -24.88 29.17
CA ARG A 130 51.91 -23.97 29.77
C ARG A 130 52.38 -24.43 31.15
N MET A 131 51.49 -24.99 31.97
CA MET A 131 51.86 -25.57 33.25
C MET A 131 52.83 -26.74 33.09
N ASN A 132 52.60 -27.63 32.12
CA ASN A 132 53.49 -28.75 31.82
C ASN A 132 54.84 -28.26 31.30
N ASP A 133 54.91 -27.27 30.44
CA ASP A 133 56.15 -26.66 29.91
C ASP A 133 56.98 -26.05 31.03
N LEU A 134 56.34 -25.28 31.91
CA LEU A 134 57.01 -24.69 33.08
C LEU A 134 57.55 -25.74 34.06
N GLN A 135 56.83 -26.86 34.24
CA GLN A 135 57.30 -27.95 35.05
C GLN A 135 58.46 -28.71 34.36
N ALA A 136 58.35 -28.98 33.06
CA ALA A 136 59.40 -29.64 32.27
C ALA A 136 60.69 -28.79 32.25
N THR A 137 60.57 -27.47 32.04
CA THR A 137 61.70 -26.55 32.09
C THR A 137 62.38 -26.55 33.48
N THR A 138 61.57 -26.54 34.54
CA THR A 138 62.13 -26.59 35.94
C THR A 138 62.86 -27.90 36.24
N HIS A 139 62.30 -29.02 35.75
CA HIS A 139 62.94 -30.36 35.84
C HIS A 139 64.25 -30.42 35.08
N ALA A 140 64.26 -29.91 33.84
CA ALA A 140 65.45 -29.87 32.97
C ALA A 140 66.57 -29.03 33.57
N LEU A 141 66.27 -28.01 34.39
CA LEU A 141 67.24 -27.18 35.10
C LEU A 141 67.68 -27.78 36.44
N GLY A 142 67.33 -29.02 36.77
CA GLY A 142 67.72 -29.71 38.02
C GLY A 142 66.94 -29.16 39.24
N GLY A 143 65.88 -28.42 39.08
CA GLY A 143 65.07 -27.85 40.15
C GLY A 143 63.94 -28.78 40.58
N GLY A 144 63.51 -28.66 41.84
CA GLY A 144 62.34 -29.32 42.39
C GLY A 144 61.01 -28.67 41.99
N ARG A 145 59.92 -28.93 42.72
CA ARG A 145 58.61 -28.30 42.50
C ARG A 145 58.68 -26.77 42.62
N ARG A 146 58.27 -26.09 41.57
CA ARG A 146 58.21 -24.63 41.52
C ARG A 146 57.04 -24.11 42.35
N SER A 147 57.37 -23.36 43.43
CA SER A 147 56.35 -22.83 44.39
C SER A 147 55.43 -21.76 43.81
N ASP A 148 55.90 -21.00 42.79
CA ASP A 148 55.23 -19.92 42.14
C ASP A 148 54.39 -20.34 40.89
N LEU A 149 54.41 -21.62 40.51
CA LEU A 149 53.76 -22.13 39.29
C LEU A 149 52.29 -21.70 39.15
N TRP A 150 51.51 -21.89 40.20
CA TRP A 150 50.12 -21.56 40.18
C TRP A 150 49.85 -20.03 40.17
N SER A 151 50.70 -19.25 40.70
CA SER A 151 50.62 -17.79 40.63
C SER A 151 50.81 -17.29 39.18
N ILE A 152 51.78 -17.92 38.48
CA ILE A 152 52.06 -17.61 37.07
C ILE A 152 50.84 -18.02 36.18
N VAL A 153 50.37 -19.26 36.34
CA VAL A 153 49.22 -19.75 35.58
C VAL A 153 47.97 -18.92 35.82
N PHE A 154 47.77 -18.51 37.08
CA PHE A 154 46.61 -17.64 37.41
C PHE A 154 46.73 -16.24 36.77
N LYS A 155 47.90 -15.58 36.87
CA LYS A 155 48.11 -14.31 36.18
C LYS A 155 47.92 -14.41 34.68
N GLN A 156 48.35 -15.54 34.08
CA GLN A 156 48.13 -15.78 32.68
C GLN A 156 46.65 -15.97 32.34
N SER A 157 45.89 -16.68 33.18
CA SER A 157 44.43 -16.78 33.03
C SER A 157 43.74 -15.42 33.04
N GLU A 158 44.15 -14.52 33.92
CA GLU A 158 43.55 -13.17 33.96
C GLU A 158 43.90 -12.35 32.71
N LYS A 159 45.15 -12.39 32.22
CA LYS A 159 45.53 -11.78 30.93
C LYS A 159 44.71 -12.35 29.76
N MET A 160 44.47 -13.63 29.75
CA MET A 160 43.64 -14.29 28.72
C MET A 160 42.18 -13.90 28.87
N ARG A 161 41.68 -13.61 30.06
CA ARG A 161 40.34 -13.13 30.26
C ARG A 161 40.12 -11.73 29.64
N GLU A 162 41.12 -10.86 29.82
CA GLU A 162 41.10 -9.53 29.21
C GLU A 162 41.16 -9.60 27.66
N ALA A 163 41.95 -10.55 27.13
CA ALA A 163 42.14 -10.70 25.71
C ALA A 163 40.96 -11.38 24.98
N PHE A 164 40.38 -12.40 25.62
CA PHE A 164 39.42 -13.31 24.98
C PHE A 164 38.05 -13.37 25.67
N GLY A 165 37.92 -12.82 26.87
CA GLY A 165 36.62 -12.73 27.55
C GLY A 165 36.07 -14.04 28.10
N HIS A 166 36.92 -15.05 28.45
CA HIS A 166 36.47 -16.33 29.00
C HIS A 166 35.78 -16.18 30.38
N THR A 167 34.93 -17.19 30.71
CA THR A 167 34.12 -17.19 31.94
C THR A 167 34.65 -18.07 33.07
N LEU A 168 35.88 -18.59 32.96
CA LEU A 168 36.53 -19.42 34.00
C LEU A 168 36.61 -18.69 35.36
N PRO A 169 36.74 -19.45 36.49
CA PRO A 169 36.72 -18.80 37.82
C PRO A 169 37.79 -17.74 38.03
N LYS A 170 37.39 -16.59 38.65
CA LYS A 170 38.28 -15.48 39.04
C LYS A 170 39.02 -15.72 40.39
N ASN A 171 38.96 -16.93 40.93
CA ASN A 171 39.60 -17.28 42.17
C ASN A 171 40.56 -18.43 41.93
N LEU A 172 41.80 -18.31 42.41
CA LEU A 172 42.85 -19.28 42.22
C LEU A 172 42.47 -20.70 42.66
N ALA A 173 41.85 -20.84 43.85
CA ALA A 173 41.45 -22.14 44.38
C ALA A 173 40.41 -22.81 43.48
N ARG A 174 39.41 -22.06 43.02
CA ARG A 174 38.38 -22.57 42.10
C ARG A 174 38.94 -22.86 40.72
N LEU A 175 39.91 -22.07 40.23
CA LEU A 175 40.56 -22.33 38.95
C LEU A 175 41.37 -23.65 39.01
N LYS A 176 42.10 -23.87 40.10
CA LYS A 176 42.80 -25.15 40.34
C LYS A 176 41.88 -26.35 40.28
N VAL A 177 40.73 -26.28 40.96
CA VAL A 177 39.73 -27.35 40.95
C VAL A 177 39.20 -27.51 39.53
N LYS A 178 38.87 -26.41 38.81
CA LYS A 178 38.33 -26.51 37.45
C LYS A 178 39.36 -27.11 36.49
N MET A 179 40.62 -26.72 36.56
CA MET A 179 41.70 -27.30 35.74
C MET A 179 41.91 -28.80 36.04
N SER A 180 41.87 -29.19 37.31
CA SER A 180 41.98 -30.58 37.72
C SER A 180 40.81 -31.44 37.20
N THR A 181 39.58 -30.94 37.35
CA THR A 181 38.35 -31.57 36.85
C THR A 181 38.40 -31.69 35.32
N PHE A 182 38.78 -30.62 34.62
CA PHE A 182 38.91 -30.64 33.17
C PHE A 182 39.98 -31.62 32.69
N LYS A 183 41.10 -31.74 33.40
CA LYS A 183 42.15 -32.74 33.10
C LYS A 183 41.65 -34.20 33.26
N LYS A 184 40.73 -34.42 34.23
CA LYS A 184 40.17 -35.74 34.53
C LYS A 184 39.00 -36.10 33.63
N ASP A 185 38.03 -35.22 33.53
CA ASP A 185 36.71 -35.48 32.95
C ASP A 185 36.52 -34.89 31.56
N GLY A 186 37.46 -34.08 31.08
CA GLY A 186 37.42 -33.47 29.75
C GLY A 186 36.32 -32.42 29.56
N TYR A 187 35.84 -32.33 28.33
CA TYR A 187 34.83 -31.32 27.90
C TYR A 187 33.51 -31.36 28.69
N PRO A 188 32.94 -32.53 29.07
CA PRO A 188 31.72 -32.60 29.87
C PRO A 188 31.80 -31.79 31.16
N SER A 189 33.00 -31.67 31.76
CA SER A 189 33.22 -30.95 33.00
C SER A 189 32.92 -29.46 32.94
N LEU A 190 32.89 -28.88 31.75
CA LEU A 190 32.58 -27.45 31.55
C LEU A 190 31.10 -27.15 31.43
N ILE A 191 30.29 -28.17 31.11
CA ILE A 191 28.84 -28.03 31.02
C ILE A 191 28.27 -27.74 32.39
N SER A 192 27.43 -26.71 32.47
CA SER A 192 26.79 -26.35 33.72
C SER A 192 25.84 -27.46 34.19
N GLY A 193 25.96 -27.92 35.44
CA GLY A 193 25.06 -28.91 36.03
C GLY A 193 23.58 -28.46 36.13
N LYS A 194 23.31 -27.24 35.71
CA LYS A 194 21.93 -26.71 35.56
C LYS A 194 21.28 -27.15 34.23
N ILE A 195 22.09 -27.55 33.23
CA ILE A 195 21.62 -27.99 31.94
C ILE A 195 21.12 -29.43 32.05
N GLY A 196 19.89 -29.72 31.59
CA GLY A 196 19.29 -31.05 31.64
C GLY A 196 18.93 -31.55 33.04
N ASN A 197 18.91 -30.69 34.05
CA ASN A 197 18.61 -31.13 35.42
C ASN A 197 17.11 -31.44 35.60
N LYS A 198 16.75 -32.70 35.52
CA LYS A 198 15.37 -33.20 35.69
C LYS A 198 14.74 -32.87 37.05
N ASN A 199 15.53 -32.67 38.09
CA ASN A 199 15.04 -32.35 39.43
C ASN A 199 14.43 -30.95 39.54
N THR A 200 14.67 -30.07 38.56
CA THR A 200 14.10 -28.72 38.50
C THR A 200 12.78 -28.65 37.78
N VAL A 201 12.41 -29.66 36.98
CA VAL A 201 11.12 -29.71 36.26
C VAL A 201 10.00 -29.89 37.26
N LYS A 202 9.20 -28.84 37.46
CA LYS A 202 8.05 -28.84 38.36
C LYS A 202 6.74 -29.08 37.67
N ILE A 203 6.67 -28.74 36.39
CA ILE A 203 5.45 -28.83 35.58
C ILE A 203 5.66 -30.05 34.66
N THR A 204 5.03 -31.15 35.02
CA THR A 204 4.91 -32.34 34.18
C THR A 204 3.93 -32.10 33.03
N GLU A 205 3.83 -32.98 32.07
CA GLU A 205 2.89 -32.84 30.94
C GLU A 205 1.44 -32.74 31.44
N GLU A 206 1.02 -33.58 32.39
CA GLU A 206 -0.33 -33.54 32.98
C GLU A 206 -0.59 -32.22 33.73
N ALA A 207 0.36 -31.78 34.55
CA ALA A 207 0.31 -30.53 35.26
C ALA A 207 0.21 -29.34 34.28
N GLY A 208 0.97 -29.41 33.17
CA GLY A 208 0.94 -28.42 32.10
C GLY A 208 -0.41 -28.37 31.39
N ARG A 209 -1.00 -29.50 31.03
CA ARG A 209 -2.35 -29.56 30.46
C ARG A 209 -3.39 -28.90 31.38
N ARG A 210 -3.29 -29.15 32.69
CA ARG A 210 -4.18 -28.52 33.67
C ARG A 210 -3.99 -27.01 33.73
N LEU A 211 -2.76 -26.51 33.74
CA LEU A 211 -2.48 -25.09 33.73
C LEU A 211 -2.99 -24.39 32.47
N VAL A 212 -2.83 -25.01 31.30
CA VAL A 212 -3.41 -24.49 30.05
C VAL A 212 -4.95 -24.46 30.12
N ALA A 213 -5.58 -25.53 30.64
CA ALA A 213 -7.03 -25.58 30.80
C ALA A 213 -7.55 -24.45 31.73
N LEU A 214 -6.87 -24.24 32.86
CA LEU A 214 -7.22 -23.14 33.78
C LEU A 214 -7.04 -21.77 33.10
N LYS A 215 -5.97 -21.58 32.31
CA LYS A 215 -5.73 -20.33 31.58
C LYS A 215 -6.75 -20.07 30.48
N ARG A 216 -7.27 -21.13 29.84
CA ARG A 216 -8.31 -21.07 28.81
C ARG A 216 -9.73 -20.92 29.35
N SER A 217 -9.91 -21.07 30.68
CA SER A 217 -11.23 -21.00 31.28
C SER A 217 -11.93 -19.67 30.99
N ARG A 218 -13.14 -19.74 30.43
CA ARG A 218 -13.97 -18.57 30.13
C ARG A 218 -15.02 -18.32 31.21
N VAL A 219 -15.37 -19.37 31.98
CA VAL A 219 -16.35 -19.29 33.07
C VAL A 219 -15.87 -20.22 34.21
N PRO A 220 -15.32 -19.68 35.27
CA PRO A 220 -14.94 -18.26 35.47
C PRO A 220 -13.67 -17.89 34.74
N VAL A 221 -13.49 -16.59 34.42
CA VAL A 221 -12.23 -16.06 33.95
C VAL A 221 -11.27 -15.95 35.14
N LEU A 222 -10.15 -16.67 35.05
CA LEU A 222 -9.18 -16.75 36.14
C LEU A 222 -7.97 -15.82 35.87
N THR A 223 -7.56 -15.07 36.89
CA THR A 223 -6.30 -14.34 36.88
C THR A 223 -5.13 -15.30 37.10
N ASP A 224 -3.92 -14.90 36.72
CA ASP A 224 -2.71 -15.72 36.94
C ASP A 224 -2.49 -16.06 38.42
N SER A 225 -2.91 -15.17 39.33
CA SER A 225 -2.88 -15.40 40.78
C SER A 225 -3.86 -16.49 41.22
N GLN A 226 -5.06 -16.48 40.70
CA GLN A 226 -6.07 -17.52 40.98
C GLN A 226 -5.66 -18.86 40.38
N ILE A 227 -5.13 -18.89 39.17
CA ILE A 227 -4.60 -20.10 38.53
C ILE A 227 -3.48 -20.69 39.40
N PHE A 228 -2.56 -19.85 39.85
CA PHE A 228 -1.44 -20.28 40.72
C PHE A 228 -1.94 -20.89 42.04
N THR A 229 -2.92 -20.23 42.70
CA THR A 229 -3.50 -20.70 43.96
C THR A 229 -4.24 -22.02 43.76
N GLN A 230 -5.12 -22.08 42.76
CA GLN A 230 -5.90 -23.29 42.46
C GLN A 230 -5.02 -24.47 42.06
N PHE A 231 -4.03 -24.23 41.20
CA PHE A 231 -3.08 -25.28 40.82
C PHE A 231 -2.32 -25.85 42.01
N ASN A 232 -1.81 -24.99 42.92
CA ASN A 232 -1.09 -25.43 44.09
C ASN A 232 -1.97 -26.19 45.08
N GLN A 233 -3.24 -25.86 45.20
CA GLN A 233 -4.21 -26.62 45.99
C GLN A 233 -4.46 -28.03 45.42
N GLU A 234 -4.47 -28.17 44.09
CA GLU A 234 -4.67 -29.45 43.42
C GLU A 234 -3.40 -30.32 43.43
N CYS A 235 -2.20 -29.73 43.67
CA CYS A 235 -0.93 -30.48 43.58
C CYS A 235 -0.84 -31.66 44.52
N GLU A 236 -1.32 -31.56 45.75
CA GLU A 236 -1.23 -32.63 46.72
C GLU A 236 -2.09 -33.84 46.31
N SER A 237 -3.31 -33.61 45.91
CA SER A 237 -4.27 -34.66 45.47
C SER A 237 -3.83 -35.34 44.18
N ARG A 238 -3.04 -34.69 43.35
CA ARG A 238 -2.60 -35.19 42.03
C ARG A 238 -1.12 -35.65 42.02
N GLY A 239 -0.44 -35.57 43.15
CA GLY A 239 1.00 -35.93 43.24
C GLY A 239 1.93 -35.03 42.48
N TRP A 240 1.53 -33.78 42.22
CA TRP A 240 2.37 -32.82 41.51
C TRP A 240 3.22 -31.98 42.47
N LYS A 241 4.29 -31.40 41.94
CA LYS A 241 5.13 -30.48 42.72
C LYS A 241 4.57 -29.05 42.69
N PRO A 242 4.30 -28.43 43.84
CA PRO A 242 3.77 -27.08 43.85
C PRO A 242 4.75 -26.04 43.28
N LEU A 243 4.22 -25.03 42.64
CA LEU A 243 5.00 -23.89 42.14
C LEU A 243 5.35 -22.97 43.30
N LYS A 244 6.61 -22.48 43.32
CA LYS A 244 7.09 -21.59 44.39
C LYS A 244 6.73 -20.11 44.16
N SER A 245 6.39 -19.73 42.94
CA SER A 245 6.07 -18.33 42.62
C SER A 245 5.20 -18.20 41.36
N ILE A 246 4.38 -17.17 41.33
CA ILE A 246 3.58 -16.78 40.16
C ILE A 246 4.49 -16.50 38.94
N ARG A 247 5.71 -15.97 39.20
CA ARG A 247 6.69 -15.74 38.13
C ARG A 247 7.06 -17.03 37.38
N SER A 248 7.20 -18.15 38.10
CA SER A 248 7.48 -19.45 37.46
C SER A 248 6.31 -19.90 36.59
N LEU A 249 5.07 -19.68 37.02
CA LEU A 249 3.87 -19.94 36.23
C LEU A 249 3.87 -19.11 34.95
N LYS A 250 4.08 -17.79 35.05
CA LYS A 250 4.11 -16.88 33.88
C LYS A 250 5.20 -17.27 32.90
N ILE A 251 6.42 -17.52 33.35
CA ILE A 251 7.53 -17.94 32.47
C ILE A 251 7.17 -19.21 31.72
N TRP A 252 6.49 -20.14 32.36
CA TRP A 252 6.10 -21.39 31.69
C TRP A 252 4.94 -21.17 30.73
N LEU A 253 3.88 -20.43 31.11
CA LEU A 253 2.76 -20.09 30.24
C LEU A 253 3.19 -19.28 29.02
N ASP A 254 4.15 -18.38 29.16
CA ASP A 254 4.67 -17.52 28.11
C ASP A 254 5.75 -18.20 27.25
N SER A 255 6.11 -19.45 27.56
CA SER A 255 7.08 -20.19 26.73
C SER A 255 6.53 -20.42 25.31
N ALA A 256 7.43 -20.47 24.32
CA ALA A 256 7.09 -20.57 22.91
C ALA A 256 6.22 -21.79 22.57
N ALA A 257 6.39 -22.91 23.29
CA ALA A 257 5.62 -24.12 23.10
C ALA A 257 4.22 -24.08 23.74
N VAL A 258 4.04 -23.30 24.80
CA VAL A 258 2.79 -23.29 25.59
C VAL A 258 1.90 -22.10 25.26
N GLN A 259 2.48 -20.94 24.99
CA GLN A 259 1.73 -19.72 24.72
C GLN A 259 0.69 -19.86 23.60
N PRO A 260 0.99 -20.52 22.45
CA PRO A 260 0.00 -20.71 21.38
C PRO A 260 -1.23 -21.50 21.82
N LEU A 261 -1.10 -22.38 22.83
CA LEU A 261 -2.18 -23.26 23.28
C LEU A 261 -3.28 -22.55 24.05
N TRP A 262 -3.03 -21.37 24.60
CA TRP A 262 -4.01 -20.64 25.41
C TRP A 262 -4.31 -19.21 24.91
N TYR A 263 -3.47 -18.68 24.04
CA TYR A 263 -3.50 -17.27 23.65
C TYR A 263 -4.81 -16.85 22.96
N ASP A 264 -5.36 -17.74 22.12
CA ASP A 264 -6.62 -17.56 21.41
C ASP A 264 -7.81 -17.37 22.37
N ALA A 265 -7.86 -18.16 23.43
CA ALA A 265 -8.93 -18.12 24.41
C ALA A 265 -8.94 -16.81 25.24
N VAL A 266 -7.77 -16.21 25.45
CA VAL A 266 -7.61 -14.99 26.26
C VAL A 266 -7.67 -13.72 25.42
N HIS A 267 -7.08 -13.75 24.23
CA HIS A 267 -6.91 -12.55 23.39
C HIS A 267 -7.75 -12.56 22.12
N GLY A 268 -8.44 -13.68 21.83
CA GLY A 268 -9.23 -13.91 20.63
C GLY A 268 -8.39 -14.52 19.49
N GLU A 269 -9.08 -15.24 18.61
CA GLU A 269 -8.48 -15.94 17.47
C GLU A 269 -7.68 -15.00 16.55
N GLN A 270 -8.23 -13.82 16.29
CA GLN A 270 -7.57 -12.84 15.42
C GLN A 270 -6.18 -12.44 15.90
N LYS A 271 -6.01 -12.17 17.20
CA LYS A 271 -4.71 -11.83 17.77
C LYS A 271 -3.77 -13.04 17.81
N ALA A 272 -4.31 -14.24 17.99
CA ALA A 272 -3.54 -15.47 17.97
C ALA A 272 -2.97 -15.73 16.57
N HIS A 273 -3.79 -15.67 15.52
CA HIS A 273 -3.36 -15.75 14.13
C HIS A 273 -2.32 -14.68 13.78
N GLN A 274 -2.55 -13.44 14.23
CA GLN A 274 -1.58 -12.36 14.01
C GLN A 274 -0.21 -12.62 14.62
N LYS A 275 -0.15 -13.33 15.76
CA LYS A 275 1.07 -13.56 16.53
C LYS A 275 1.81 -14.82 16.13
N PHE A 276 1.09 -15.92 15.85
CA PHE A 276 1.69 -17.25 15.72
C PHE A 276 1.69 -17.79 14.29
N ASP A 277 0.76 -17.34 13.41
CA ASP A 277 0.71 -17.86 12.07
C ASP A 277 1.79 -17.27 11.18
N ARG A 278 2.30 -18.11 10.29
CA ARG A 278 3.27 -17.69 9.30
C ARG A 278 2.62 -16.70 8.32
N ARG A 279 3.19 -15.51 8.20
CA ARG A 279 2.77 -14.52 7.21
C ARG A 279 3.65 -14.59 5.98
N HIS A 280 3.01 -14.46 4.81
CA HIS A 280 3.75 -14.27 3.58
C HIS A 280 4.29 -12.84 3.53
N LYS A 281 5.56 -12.69 3.17
CA LYS A 281 6.08 -11.39 2.76
C LYS A 281 5.67 -11.18 1.32
N THR A 282 4.88 -10.17 1.05
CA THR A 282 4.47 -9.77 -0.29
C THR A 282 5.30 -8.57 -0.74
N GLN A 283 5.55 -8.48 -2.03
CA GLN A 283 6.14 -7.32 -2.67
C GLN A 283 5.02 -6.49 -3.31
N LEU A 284 5.10 -5.17 -3.18
CA LEU A 284 4.17 -4.28 -3.87
C LEU A 284 4.36 -4.34 -5.39
N PRO A 285 3.34 -3.99 -6.17
CA PRO A 285 3.44 -3.91 -7.62
C PRO A 285 4.62 -3.05 -8.07
N GLN A 286 5.13 -3.31 -9.28
CA GLN A 286 6.25 -2.57 -9.87
C GLN A 286 5.79 -1.61 -10.98
N MET A 287 4.49 -1.58 -11.29
CA MET A 287 3.90 -0.74 -12.32
C MET A 287 2.50 -0.28 -11.95
N ARG A 288 2.09 0.86 -12.51
CA ARG A 288 0.76 1.45 -12.30
C ARG A 288 -0.36 0.50 -12.70
N ASP A 289 -1.50 0.65 -12.09
CA ASP A 289 -2.74 -0.05 -12.43
C ASP A 289 -2.67 -1.59 -12.35
N ALA A 290 -1.56 -2.14 -11.82
CA ALA A 290 -1.43 -3.58 -11.58
C ALA A 290 -2.32 -4.04 -10.42
N LEU A 291 -2.47 -3.18 -9.41
CA LEU A 291 -3.31 -3.43 -8.24
C LEU A 291 -3.85 -2.11 -7.70
N TRP A 292 -5.18 -2.02 -7.61
CA TRP A 292 -5.85 -0.95 -6.90
C TRP A 292 -6.45 -1.44 -5.59
N TYR A 293 -6.35 -0.60 -4.57
CA TYR A 293 -7.09 -0.77 -3.33
C TYR A 293 -8.28 0.16 -3.31
N GLY A 294 -9.46 -0.35 -2.93
CA GLY A 294 -10.63 0.46 -2.61
C GLY A 294 -11.03 0.23 -1.18
N ASP A 295 -11.08 1.30 -0.39
CA ASP A 295 -11.47 1.22 1.02
C ASP A 295 -12.10 2.53 1.50
N GLY A 296 -12.98 2.39 2.49
CA GLY A 296 -13.62 3.51 3.16
C GLY A 296 -12.90 3.90 4.45
N THR A 297 -12.86 5.17 4.73
CA THR A 297 -12.34 5.67 6.00
C THR A 297 -13.13 6.88 6.47
N LYS A 298 -13.17 7.09 7.78
CA LYS A 298 -13.72 8.32 8.33
C LYS A 298 -12.85 9.51 7.90
N LEU A 299 -13.47 10.51 7.28
CA LEU A 299 -12.79 11.77 7.01
C LEU A 299 -12.69 12.56 8.31
N ASN A 300 -11.49 12.58 8.89
CA ASN A 300 -11.23 13.14 10.20
C ASN A 300 -11.16 14.68 10.19
N LEU A 301 -12.14 15.32 9.57
CA LEU A 301 -12.32 16.77 9.55
C LEU A 301 -13.75 17.13 9.99
N TYR A 302 -13.88 18.16 10.82
CA TYR A 302 -15.18 18.71 11.18
C TYR A 302 -15.66 19.67 10.09
N TYR A 303 -16.96 19.63 9.82
CA TYR A 303 -17.64 20.58 8.94
C TYR A 303 -18.99 20.99 9.54
N LYS A 304 -19.58 22.04 8.99
CA LYS A 304 -20.88 22.53 9.37
C LYS A 304 -21.91 22.11 8.33
N ASP A 305 -22.95 21.37 8.76
CA ASP A 305 -24.07 21.02 7.88
C ASP A 305 -25.01 22.22 7.61
N GLU A 306 -26.00 21.99 6.76
CA GLU A 306 -27.01 23.02 6.41
C GLU A 306 -27.80 23.54 7.61
N ASP A 307 -27.97 22.71 8.66
CA ASP A 307 -28.61 23.07 9.92
C ASP A 307 -27.68 23.82 10.89
N GLY A 308 -26.43 24.06 10.53
CA GLY A 308 -25.41 24.69 11.38
C GLY A 308 -24.84 23.76 12.45
N LYS A 309 -25.03 22.45 12.34
CA LYS A 309 -24.48 21.47 13.29
C LYS A 309 -23.10 21.00 12.87
N VAL A 310 -22.23 20.79 13.87
CA VAL A 310 -20.89 20.23 13.65
C VAL A 310 -21.01 18.73 13.35
N ARG A 311 -20.49 18.30 12.21
CA ARG A 311 -20.50 16.91 11.76
C ARG A 311 -19.14 16.44 11.27
N THR A 312 -19.03 15.16 11.07
CA THR A 312 -17.95 14.47 10.36
C THR A 312 -18.57 13.55 9.32
N THR A 313 -17.85 13.25 8.27
CA THR A 313 -18.31 12.38 7.17
C THR A 313 -17.30 11.26 6.91
N SER A 314 -17.58 10.41 5.95
CA SER A 314 -16.69 9.35 5.48
C SER A 314 -16.22 9.65 4.06
N VAL A 315 -15.13 9.04 3.67
CA VAL A 315 -14.62 9.08 2.31
C VAL A 315 -14.29 7.67 1.86
N TYR A 316 -14.68 7.33 0.66
CA TYR A 316 -14.22 6.13 -0.03
C TYR A 316 -13.13 6.52 -1.02
N GLU A 317 -11.98 5.86 -0.95
CA GLU A 317 -10.80 6.12 -1.79
C GLU A 317 -10.44 4.92 -2.64
N VAL A 318 -9.98 5.19 -3.85
CA VAL A 318 -9.35 4.22 -4.75
C VAL A 318 -7.90 4.64 -4.97
N ILE A 319 -6.98 3.72 -4.71
CA ILE A 319 -5.55 3.99 -4.59
C ILE A 319 -4.77 3.03 -5.47
N ASP A 320 -3.80 3.53 -6.23
CA ASP A 320 -2.83 2.69 -6.92
C ASP A 320 -1.78 2.15 -5.95
N ALA A 321 -1.61 0.84 -5.90
CA ALA A 321 -0.71 0.19 -4.96
C ALA A 321 0.78 0.35 -5.28
N TYR A 322 1.13 0.66 -6.53
CA TYR A 322 2.50 0.88 -6.97
C TYR A 322 3.03 2.24 -6.51
N SER A 323 2.28 3.28 -6.80
CA SER A 323 2.70 4.67 -6.60
C SER A 323 2.18 5.27 -5.30
N GLU A 324 1.20 4.64 -4.66
CA GLU A 324 0.37 5.20 -3.58
C GLU A 324 -0.40 6.46 -4.01
N CYS A 325 -0.63 6.64 -5.31
CA CYS A 325 -1.40 7.75 -5.85
C CYS A 325 -2.90 7.57 -5.57
N LEU A 326 -3.55 8.61 -5.07
CA LEU A 326 -5.00 8.66 -4.86
C LEU A 326 -5.67 8.94 -6.20
N LEU A 327 -6.42 7.98 -6.74
CA LEU A 327 -7.00 8.04 -8.09
C LEU A 327 -8.44 8.55 -8.06
N GLY A 328 -9.28 7.99 -7.23
CA GLY A 328 -10.69 8.35 -7.18
C GLY A 328 -11.24 8.37 -5.77
N PHE A 329 -12.21 9.26 -5.50
CA PHE A 329 -12.84 9.34 -4.20
C PHE A 329 -14.30 9.77 -4.29
N CYS A 330 -15.03 9.50 -3.23
CA CYS A 330 -16.33 10.08 -2.97
C CYS A 330 -16.49 10.33 -1.47
N ILE A 331 -16.90 11.54 -1.11
CA ILE A 331 -17.26 11.88 0.26
C ILE A 331 -18.76 11.62 0.42
N SER A 332 -19.14 10.88 1.46
CA SER A 332 -20.53 10.55 1.78
C SER A 332 -20.71 10.32 3.27
N ASP A 333 -21.94 10.41 3.77
CA ASP A 333 -22.23 10.14 5.17
C ASP A 333 -22.07 8.65 5.54
N SER A 334 -22.10 7.78 4.55
CA SER A 334 -21.92 6.33 4.69
C SER A 334 -21.10 5.76 3.55
N GLU A 335 -20.40 4.67 3.82
CA GLU A 335 -19.67 3.89 2.81
C GLU A 335 -20.66 3.03 2.00
N ASP A 336 -21.54 3.69 1.24
CA ASP A 336 -22.57 3.05 0.46
C ASP A 336 -22.13 2.67 -0.96
N TYR A 337 -23.06 2.05 -1.68
CA TYR A 337 -22.84 1.66 -3.08
C TYR A 337 -22.52 2.87 -3.98
N GLU A 338 -23.17 4.00 -3.73
CA GLU A 338 -23.01 5.21 -4.55
C GLU A 338 -21.61 5.81 -4.40
N ALA A 339 -21.13 5.88 -3.15
CA ALA A 339 -19.77 6.37 -2.87
C ALA A 339 -18.70 5.50 -3.56
N GLN A 340 -18.85 4.19 -3.49
CA GLN A 340 -17.95 3.24 -4.14
C GLN A 340 -17.98 3.39 -5.66
N TYR A 341 -19.18 3.43 -6.23
CA TYR A 341 -19.39 3.60 -7.67
C TYR A 341 -18.73 4.88 -8.20
N MET A 342 -18.94 6.01 -7.53
CA MET A 342 -18.39 7.30 -7.93
C MET A 342 -16.86 7.33 -7.80
N SER A 343 -16.32 6.71 -6.74
CA SER A 343 -14.88 6.62 -6.54
C SER A 343 -14.18 5.81 -7.62
N TYR A 344 -14.72 4.64 -7.98
CA TYR A 344 -14.15 3.83 -9.08
C TYR A 344 -14.32 4.52 -10.43
N ARG A 345 -15.46 5.18 -10.66
CA ARG A 345 -15.67 5.96 -11.88
C ARG A 345 -14.62 7.05 -12.05
N MET A 346 -14.37 7.83 -11.00
CA MET A 346 -13.33 8.86 -11.00
C MET A 346 -11.95 8.24 -11.21
N ALA A 347 -11.64 7.12 -10.54
CA ALA A 347 -10.36 6.44 -10.67
C ALA A 347 -10.10 5.97 -12.12
N ILE A 348 -11.09 5.41 -12.79
CA ILE A 348 -10.99 5.03 -14.21
C ILE A 348 -10.80 6.27 -15.11
N GLN A 349 -11.51 7.36 -14.82
CA GLN A 349 -11.37 8.61 -15.61
C GLN A 349 -9.97 9.22 -15.45
N VAL A 350 -9.41 9.19 -14.23
CA VAL A 350 -8.07 9.70 -13.94
C VAL A 350 -6.99 8.78 -14.53
N SER A 351 -7.14 7.48 -14.38
CA SER A 351 -6.19 6.50 -14.93
C SER A 351 -6.20 6.46 -16.46
N GLY A 352 -7.37 6.52 -17.07
CA GLY A 352 -7.57 6.22 -18.49
C GLY A 352 -7.42 4.73 -18.84
N HIS A 353 -7.21 3.86 -17.85
CA HIS A 353 -6.99 2.43 -18.01
C HIS A 353 -7.88 1.61 -17.08
N LYS A 354 -8.17 0.36 -17.45
CA LYS A 354 -8.75 -0.63 -16.54
C LYS A 354 -7.63 -1.23 -15.70
N PRO A 355 -7.74 -1.25 -14.36
CA PRO A 355 -6.73 -1.91 -13.54
C PRO A 355 -6.72 -3.42 -13.78
N TYR A 356 -5.58 -4.05 -13.60
CA TYR A 356 -5.47 -5.49 -13.68
C TYR A 356 -6.20 -6.16 -12.52
N GLU A 357 -5.95 -5.69 -11.29
CA GLU A 357 -6.54 -6.24 -10.08
C GLU A 357 -7.13 -5.14 -9.19
N ILE A 358 -8.28 -5.44 -8.58
CA ILE A 358 -8.90 -4.63 -7.52
C ILE A 358 -9.01 -5.46 -6.24
N VAL A 359 -8.56 -4.90 -5.12
CA VAL A 359 -8.74 -5.45 -3.78
C VAL A 359 -9.56 -4.48 -2.95
N TYR A 360 -10.63 -5.00 -2.31
CA TYR A 360 -11.56 -4.21 -1.51
C TYR A 360 -12.01 -4.96 -0.27
N ASP A 361 -12.54 -4.24 0.74
CA ASP A 361 -13.06 -4.87 1.95
C ASP A 361 -14.44 -5.50 1.73
N ASN A 362 -14.76 -6.52 2.53
CA ASN A 362 -15.99 -7.27 2.42
C ASN A 362 -17.20 -6.55 3.06
N GLN A 363 -17.42 -5.30 2.66
CA GLN A 363 -18.55 -4.48 3.10
C GLN A 363 -19.83 -4.73 2.30
N GLY A 364 -20.98 -4.34 2.86
CA GLY A 364 -22.29 -4.55 2.22
C GLY A 364 -22.43 -3.90 0.83
N GLY A 365 -21.83 -2.73 0.63
CA GLY A 365 -21.79 -2.02 -0.65
C GLY A 365 -21.03 -2.80 -1.72
N HIS A 366 -19.89 -3.37 -1.39
CA HIS A 366 -19.09 -4.18 -2.31
C HIS A 366 -19.83 -5.45 -2.77
N LYS A 367 -20.55 -6.12 -1.86
CA LYS A 367 -21.40 -7.27 -2.23
C LYS A 367 -22.45 -6.91 -3.27
N LYS A 368 -23.05 -5.71 -3.17
CA LYS A 368 -24.02 -5.21 -4.15
C LYS A 368 -23.37 -4.93 -5.51
N LEU A 369 -22.17 -4.34 -5.53
CA LEU A 369 -21.39 -4.12 -6.73
C LEU A 369 -21.00 -5.44 -7.39
N GLU A 370 -20.56 -6.42 -6.61
CA GLU A 370 -20.20 -7.76 -7.10
C GLU A 370 -21.39 -8.47 -7.73
N ASN A 371 -22.55 -8.46 -7.07
CA ASN A 371 -23.77 -9.05 -7.59
C ASN A 371 -24.24 -8.44 -8.92
N GLN A 372 -23.89 -7.18 -9.20
CA GLN A 372 -24.17 -6.50 -10.45
C GLN A 372 -23.09 -6.75 -11.53
N GLU A 373 -22.15 -7.63 -11.27
CA GLU A 373 -21.00 -7.92 -12.15
C GLU A 373 -20.14 -6.68 -12.46
N PHE A 374 -20.24 -5.67 -11.61
CA PHE A 374 -19.55 -4.40 -11.79
C PHE A 374 -18.03 -4.59 -11.83
N PHE A 375 -17.48 -5.30 -10.86
CA PHE A 375 -16.03 -5.53 -10.80
C PHE A 375 -15.49 -6.37 -11.95
N LYS A 376 -16.27 -7.31 -12.46
CA LYS A 376 -15.88 -8.11 -13.64
C LYS A 376 -15.69 -7.26 -14.90
N LYS A 377 -16.43 -6.15 -15.01
CA LYS A 377 -16.30 -5.22 -16.13
C LYS A 377 -15.18 -4.21 -15.90
N LEU A 378 -14.92 -3.89 -14.62
CA LEU A 378 -13.99 -2.84 -14.21
C LEU A 378 -12.53 -3.29 -14.27
N CYS A 379 -12.23 -4.54 -13.92
CA CYS A 379 -10.87 -5.07 -13.82
C CYS A 379 -10.79 -6.50 -14.34
N HIS A 380 -9.57 -6.99 -14.50
CA HIS A 380 -9.33 -8.37 -14.91
C HIS A 380 -9.56 -9.36 -13.76
N ILE A 381 -9.11 -9.02 -12.55
CA ILE A 381 -9.28 -9.81 -11.33
C ILE A 381 -9.78 -8.90 -10.20
N HIS A 382 -10.77 -9.37 -9.45
CA HIS A 382 -11.18 -8.71 -8.22
C HIS A 382 -11.20 -9.71 -7.06
N ARG A 383 -10.83 -9.26 -5.88
CA ARG A 383 -10.88 -10.07 -4.66
C ARG A 383 -11.19 -9.23 -3.43
N THR A 384 -11.85 -9.84 -2.48
CA THR A 384 -12.07 -9.25 -1.17
C THR A 384 -10.85 -9.46 -0.27
N THR A 385 -10.61 -8.54 0.64
CA THR A 385 -9.65 -8.75 1.71
C THR A 385 -10.14 -9.89 2.59
N THR A 386 -9.36 -10.98 2.64
CA THR A 386 -9.63 -12.01 3.65
C THR A 386 -9.18 -11.47 5.02
N PRO A 387 -9.97 -11.70 6.09
CA PRO A 387 -9.52 -11.42 7.45
C PRO A 387 -8.11 -12.04 7.61
N TYR A 388 -7.14 -11.25 8.09
CA TYR A 388 -5.72 -11.64 8.30
C TYR A 388 -4.79 -11.53 7.08
N ASN A 389 -5.20 -11.03 5.93
CA ASN A 389 -4.31 -10.81 4.80
C ASN A 389 -3.58 -9.46 4.94
N GLY A 390 -2.25 -9.45 4.73
CA GLY A 390 -1.43 -8.23 4.85
C GLY A 390 -1.73 -7.10 3.85
N ALA A 391 -2.63 -7.37 2.87
CA ALA A 391 -3.06 -6.38 1.89
C ALA A 391 -3.86 -5.22 2.52
N SER A 392 -4.75 -5.51 3.50
CA SER A 392 -5.50 -4.48 4.22
C SER A 392 -4.61 -3.53 5.01
N LYS A 393 -3.48 -4.03 5.52
CA LYS A 393 -2.53 -3.19 6.26
C LYS A 393 -1.83 -2.14 5.42
N THR A 394 -1.71 -2.34 4.12
CA THR A 394 -1.04 -1.37 3.23
C THR A 394 -1.91 -0.12 3.07
N ILE A 395 -3.21 -0.29 2.81
CA ILE A 395 -4.14 0.83 2.68
C ILE A 395 -4.39 1.53 4.02
N GLU A 396 -4.53 0.78 5.12
CA GLU A 396 -4.66 1.33 6.47
C GLU A 396 -3.45 2.20 6.85
N ASN A 397 -2.23 1.73 6.55
CA ASN A 397 -1.01 2.51 6.77
C ASN A 397 -0.94 3.76 5.89
N LEU A 398 -1.47 3.70 4.67
CA LEU A 398 -1.54 4.85 3.78
C LEU A 398 -2.51 5.90 4.35
N PHE A 399 -3.71 5.50 4.76
CA PHE A 399 -4.66 6.40 5.40
C PHE A 399 -4.09 7.03 6.68
N TYR A 400 -3.40 6.25 7.51
CA TYR A 400 -2.72 6.79 8.68
C TYR A 400 -1.68 7.87 8.30
N ARG A 401 -0.88 7.63 7.26
CA ARG A 401 0.10 8.61 6.78
C ARG A 401 -0.56 9.84 6.15
N LEU A 402 -1.60 9.68 5.35
CA LEU A 402 -2.38 10.78 4.79
C LEU A 402 -2.95 11.67 5.90
N GLN A 403 -3.55 11.06 6.91
CA GLN A 403 -4.09 11.80 8.06
C GLN A 403 -2.99 12.51 8.84
N SER A 404 -1.90 11.84 9.17
CA SER A 404 -0.83 12.39 10.01
C SER A 404 0.08 13.40 9.31
N GLN A 405 0.25 13.30 7.99
CA GLN A 405 1.16 14.14 7.23
C GLN A 405 0.47 15.31 6.51
N VAL A 406 -0.79 15.13 6.12
CA VAL A 406 -1.55 16.11 5.34
C VAL A 406 -2.73 16.65 6.14
N LEU A 407 -3.73 15.82 6.46
CA LEU A 407 -4.98 16.30 7.07
C LEU A 407 -4.80 16.88 8.48
N HIS A 408 -3.79 16.41 9.22
CA HIS A 408 -3.48 16.94 10.56
C HIS A 408 -3.10 18.43 10.57
N LYS A 409 -2.75 19.01 9.43
CA LYS A 409 -2.46 20.46 9.30
C LYS A 409 -3.70 21.31 9.41
N GLU A 410 -4.87 20.73 9.13
CA GLU A 410 -6.14 21.44 9.17
C GLU A 410 -6.57 21.69 10.61
N TRP A 411 -7.00 22.93 10.89
CA TRP A 411 -7.41 23.32 12.24
C TRP A 411 -8.68 22.62 12.74
N ASN A 412 -9.54 22.18 11.82
CA ASN A 412 -10.76 21.42 12.07
C ASN A 412 -10.57 19.91 12.09
N PHE A 413 -9.33 19.42 12.20
CA PHE A 413 -9.03 18.00 12.29
C PHE A 413 -9.61 17.39 13.56
N THR A 414 -10.21 16.20 13.48
CA THR A 414 -10.96 15.55 14.58
C THR A 414 -10.06 14.86 15.61
N GLY A 415 -8.78 14.71 15.33
CA GLY A 415 -7.80 14.12 16.22
C GLY A 415 -7.06 15.15 17.04
N GLN A 416 -5.76 14.95 17.14
CA GLN A 416 -4.85 15.90 17.76
C GLN A 416 -4.80 17.17 16.89
N ASN A 417 -5.28 18.28 17.40
CA ASN A 417 -5.23 19.55 16.68
C ASN A 417 -4.03 20.40 17.13
N ILE A 418 -3.91 21.60 16.52
CA ILE A 418 -2.83 22.57 16.76
C ILE A 418 -2.62 22.95 18.24
N THR A 419 -3.56 22.66 19.13
CA THR A 419 -3.50 23.01 20.55
C THR A 419 -2.80 21.97 21.40
N THR A 420 -2.53 20.76 20.88
CA THR A 420 -1.91 19.67 21.64
C THR A 420 -0.82 18.93 20.86
N LYS A 421 0.30 18.64 21.53
CA LYS A 421 1.43 17.90 20.95
C LYS A 421 1.44 16.39 21.27
N LYS A 422 0.44 15.87 21.98
CA LYS A 422 0.37 14.48 22.39
C LYS A 422 -0.45 13.64 21.41
N GLU A 423 0.11 12.57 20.87
CA GLU A 423 -0.54 11.63 19.93
C GLU A 423 -1.88 11.06 20.44
N THR A 424 -2.04 10.93 21.75
CA THR A 424 -3.25 10.39 22.40
C THR A 424 -4.25 11.46 22.80
N SER A 425 -4.06 12.71 22.40
CA SER A 425 -4.95 13.80 22.77
C SER A 425 -6.30 13.67 22.09
N ARG A 426 -7.37 13.93 22.83
CA ARG A 426 -8.70 14.07 22.29
C ARG A 426 -8.84 15.42 21.60
N PRO A 427 -9.73 15.56 20.60
CA PRO A 427 -10.00 16.84 19.98
C PRO A 427 -10.52 17.83 21.04
N ASN A 428 -10.10 19.08 20.92
CA ASN A 428 -10.62 20.14 21.78
C ASN A 428 -12.02 20.55 21.29
N LEU A 429 -13.05 19.84 21.77
CA LEU A 429 -14.44 20.08 21.37
C LEU A 429 -14.92 21.48 21.75
N GLU A 430 -14.44 22.04 22.85
CA GLU A 430 -14.79 23.41 23.26
C GLU A 430 -14.26 24.45 22.26
N PHE A 431 -13.03 24.22 21.74
CA PHE A 431 -12.46 25.07 20.70
C PHE A 431 -13.25 24.96 19.38
N ILE A 432 -13.62 23.74 18.99
CA ILE A 432 -14.42 23.52 17.78
C ILE A 432 -15.80 24.16 17.93
N GLU A 433 -16.48 23.99 19.06
CA GLU A 433 -17.80 24.59 19.30
C GLU A 433 -17.72 26.12 19.36
N ALA A 434 -16.70 26.68 19.97
CA ALA A 434 -16.49 28.13 20.01
C ALA A 434 -16.24 28.75 18.62
N ASN A 435 -15.71 27.96 17.68
CA ASN A 435 -15.42 28.40 16.30
C ASN A 435 -16.31 27.74 15.25
N LYS A 436 -17.47 27.21 15.63
CA LYS A 436 -18.36 26.49 14.71
C LYS A 436 -18.78 27.29 13.49
N ASP A 437 -18.92 28.61 13.62
CA ASP A 437 -19.33 29.48 12.51
C ASP A 437 -18.24 29.60 11.44
N SER A 438 -16.98 29.35 11.82
CA SER A 438 -15.83 29.33 10.93
C SER A 438 -15.53 27.95 10.33
N LEU A 439 -16.29 26.91 10.72
CA LEU A 439 -16.14 25.58 10.12
C LEU A 439 -16.53 25.62 8.63
N PRO A 440 -15.80 24.87 7.79
CA PRO A 440 -16.14 24.76 6.38
C PRO A 440 -17.54 24.16 6.20
N THR A 441 -18.21 24.59 5.17
CA THR A 441 -19.41 23.93 4.63
C THR A 441 -19.03 22.61 3.99
N TYR A 442 -20.00 21.80 3.59
CA TYR A 442 -19.73 20.52 2.93
C TYR A 442 -18.97 20.67 1.60
N ASP A 443 -19.26 21.68 0.81
CA ASP A 443 -18.56 21.95 -0.45
C ASP A 443 -17.13 22.48 -0.25
N GLU A 444 -16.94 23.33 0.75
CA GLU A 444 -15.61 23.77 1.17
C GLU A 444 -14.78 22.60 1.74
N LEU A 445 -15.41 21.68 2.48
CA LEU A 445 -14.76 20.45 2.95
C LEU A 445 -14.27 19.60 1.77
N LYS A 446 -15.08 19.48 0.70
CA LYS A 446 -14.67 18.77 -0.53
C LYS A 446 -13.47 19.45 -1.18
N ALA A 447 -13.46 20.78 -1.24
CA ALA A 447 -12.34 21.53 -1.81
C ALA A 447 -11.05 21.35 -0.97
N ILE A 448 -11.15 21.41 0.36
CA ILE A 448 -10.03 21.15 1.29
C ILE A 448 -9.51 19.74 1.06
N TYR A 449 -10.38 18.75 0.95
CA TYR A 449 -9.97 17.37 0.75
C TYR A 449 -9.34 17.13 -0.62
N LEU A 450 -9.83 17.78 -1.67
CA LEU A 450 -9.23 17.76 -3.01
C LEU A 450 -7.79 18.30 -2.99
N GLU A 451 -7.56 19.41 -2.30
CA GLU A 451 -6.23 19.98 -2.17
C GLU A 451 -5.31 19.08 -1.34
N ALA A 452 -5.82 18.49 -0.27
CA ALA A 452 -5.09 17.49 0.52
C ALA A 452 -4.67 16.27 -0.31
N ARG A 453 -5.55 15.77 -1.19
CA ARG A 453 -5.23 14.67 -2.11
C ARG A 453 -4.15 15.07 -3.12
N LYS A 454 -4.23 16.29 -3.66
CA LYS A 454 -3.23 16.83 -4.57
C LYS A 454 -1.87 16.93 -3.86
N GLU A 455 -1.84 17.51 -2.65
CA GLU A 455 -0.62 17.58 -1.84
C GLU A 455 -0.04 16.17 -1.63
N TRP A 456 -0.87 15.18 -1.26
CA TRP A 456 -0.42 13.80 -1.09
C TRP A 456 0.20 13.21 -2.36
N ASN A 457 -0.45 13.39 -3.51
CA ASN A 457 0.02 12.87 -4.79
C ASN A 457 1.34 13.54 -5.24
N GLU A 458 1.56 14.79 -4.87
CA GLU A 458 2.80 15.53 -5.12
C GLU A 458 3.92 15.22 -4.11
N MET A 459 3.60 14.64 -2.94
CA MET A 459 4.59 14.25 -1.94
C MET A 459 5.45 13.09 -2.43
N PRO A 460 6.74 13.02 -1.99
CA PRO A 460 7.64 11.93 -2.37
C PRO A 460 7.16 10.59 -1.76
N HIS A 461 7.25 9.55 -2.58
CA HIS A 461 6.99 8.19 -2.15
C HIS A 461 8.11 7.71 -1.20
N PRO A 462 7.80 7.09 -0.05
CA PRO A 462 8.80 6.81 1.00
C PRO A 462 9.91 5.84 0.58
N ALA A 463 9.67 4.96 -0.39
CA ALA A 463 10.66 3.98 -0.84
C ALA A 463 11.54 4.50 -1.98
N THR A 464 11.04 5.39 -2.85
CA THR A 464 11.75 5.84 -4.05
C THR A 464 12.23 7.28 -3.95
N GLY A 465 11.57 8.12 -3.14
CA GLY A 465 11.83 9.56 -3.08
C GLY A 465 11.27 10.36 -4.26
N GLU A 466 10.67 9.72 -5.27
CA GLU A 466 9.96 10.38 -6.36
C GLU A 466 8.56 10.81 -5.94
N ARG A 467 8.01 11.87 -6.55
CA ARG A 467 6.62 12.25 -6.33
C ARG A 467 5.69 11.11 -6.79
N ARG A 468 4.65 10.83 -6.00
CA ARG A 468 3.71 9.75 -6.29
C ARG A 468 3.07 9.87 -7.67
N ILE A 469 2.66 11.09 -8.02
CA ILE A 469 2.05 11.36 -9.33
C ILE A 469 3.04 11.12 -10.48
N ASP A 470 4.32 11.52 -10.34
CA ASP A 470 5.33 11.28 -11.36
C ASP A 470 5.62 9.79 -11.54
N MET A 471 5.68 9.03 -10.43
CA MET A 471 5.81 7.57 -10.48
C MET A 471 4.65 6.94 -11.25
N TYR A 472 3.43 7.42 -10.99
CA TYR A 472 2.23 6.93 -11.64
C TYR A 472 2.23 7.24 -13.13
N GLU A 473 2.48 8.48 -13.53
CA GLU A 473 2.43 8.93 -14.93
C GLU A 473 3.53 8.35 -15.80
N LYS A 474 4.75 8.18 -15.26
CA LYS A 474 5.90 7.61 -15.99
C LYS A 474 5.80 6.10 -16.19
N SER A 475 5.03 5.42 -15.34
CA SER A 475 4.91 3.96 -15.39
C SER A 475 3.95 3.54 -16.51
N VAL A 476 4.23 2.41 -17.13
CA VAL A 476 3.37 1.79 -18.16
C VAL A 476 3.10 0.35 -17.77
N ASN A 477 1.83 -0.03 -17.83
CA ASN A 477 1.42 -1.40 -17.62
C ASN A 477 0.82 -1.96 -18.93
N PRO A 478 1.48 -2.88 -19.61
CA PRO A 478 1.01 -3.40 -20.90
C PRO A 478 -0.24 -4.28 -20.78
N GLU A 479 -0.53 -4.81 -19.60
CA GLU A 479 -1.70 -5.68 -19.35
C GLU A 479 -2.98 -4.89 -19.01
N THR A 480 -2.89 -3.56 -18.92
CA THR A 480 -4.04 -2.71 -18.61
C THR A 480 -4.51 -1.98 -19.86
N PRO A 481 -5.67 -2.34 -20.43
CA PRO A 481 -6.17 -1.73 -21.65
C PRO A 481 -6.62 -0.29 -21.43
N VAL A 482 -6.42 0.54 -22.45
CA VAL A 482 -6.96 1.91 -22.48
C VAL A 482 -8.48 1.86 -22.50
N VAL A 483 -9.11 2.65 -21.67
CA VAL A 483 -10.56 2.74 -21.55
C VAL A 483 -11.13 3.59 -22.67
N THR A 484 -12.01 3.00 -23.47
CA THR A 484 -12.76 3.71 -24.50
C THR A 484 -14.07 4.29 -23.92
N VAL A 485 -14.70 5.20 -24.66
CA VAL A 485 -16.04 5.70 -24.32
C VAL A 485 -17.05 4.53 -24.24
N SER A 486 -16.91 3.50 -25.05
CA SER A 486 -17.76 2.32 -24.99
C SER A 486 -17.58 1.55 -23.69
N ASP A 487 -16.33 1.42 -23.22
CA ASP A 487 -16.02 0.79 -21.94
C ASP A 487 -16.62 1.55 -20.78
N MET A 488 -16.54 2.90 -20.80
CA MET A 488 -17.17 3.75 -19.77
C MET A 488 -18.67 3.53 -19.70
N VAL A 489 -19.33 3.44 -20.86
CA VAL A 489 -20.76 3.14 -20.93
C VAL A 489 -21.07 1.74 -20.42
N GLU A 490 -20.25 0.76 -20.76
CA GLU A 490 -20.46 -0.62 -20.31
C GLU A 490 -20.29 -0.76 -18.79
N MET A 491 -19.31 -0.09 -18.22
CA MET A 491 -19.02 -0.15 -16.78
C MET A 491 -20.00 0.65 -15.95
N PHE A 492 -20.36 1.88 -16.38
CA PHE A 492 -21.00 2.86 -15.52
C PHE A 492 -22.42 3.26 -15.92
N TRP A 493 -22.88 2.93 -17.11
CA TRP A 493 -24.24 3.28 -17.52
C TRP A 493 -25.23 2.17 -17.23
N VAL A 494 -26.40 2.56 -16.82
CA VAL A 494 -27.51 1.66 -16.50
C VAL A 494 -28.37 1.43 -17.73
N GLN A 495 -28.76 0.21 -17.96
CA GLN A 495 -29.74 -0.10 -19.01
C GLN A 495 -31.15 0.08 -18.45
N ALA A 496 -32.00 0.78 -19.19
CA ALA A 496 -33.42 0.88 -18.85
C ALA A 496 -34.09 -0.49 -18.87
N ASP A 497 -35.00 -0.74 -17.93
CA ASP A 497 -35.67 -2.05 -17.76
C ASP A 497 -36.48 -2.46 -18.96
N ARG A 498 -37.00 -1.51 -19.74
CA ARG A 498 -37.83 -1.75 -20.92
C ARG A 498 -37.29 -1.01 -22.12
N MET A 499 -37.51 -1.60 -23.28
CA MET A 499 -37.28 -0.90 -24.54
C MET A 499 -38.25 0.27 -24.68
N SER A 500 -37.72 1.40 -25.08
CA SER A 500 -38.52 2.61 -25.36
C SER A 500 -38.70 2.82 -26.83
N THR A 501 -39.87 3.30 -27.21
CA THR A 501 -40.21 3.56 -28.62
C THR A 501 -39.86 5.03 -28.94
N PHE A 502 -39.13 5.25 -30.02
CA PHE A 502 -38.89 6.58 -30.56
C PHE A 502 -40.14 7.09 -31.27
N THR A 503 -40.69 8.20 -30.82
CA THR A 503 -41.96 8.77 -31.33
C THR A 503 -41.74 10.11 -32.02
N SER A 504 -42.83 10.71 -32.50
CA SER A 504 -42.77 12.09 -33.02
C SER A 504 -42.34 13.14 -32.01
N THR A 505 -42.43 12.82 -30.73
CA THR A 505 -41.96 13.66 -29.58
C THR A 505 -40.67 13.17 -28.98
N GLY A 506 -39.86 12.42 -29.73
CA GLY A 506 -38.63 11.85 -29.22
C GLY A 506 -38.82 10.53 -28.51
N ILE A 507 -37.83 10.13 -27.69
CA ILE A 507 -37.86 8.91 -26.89
C ILE A 507 -38.02 9.26 -25.38
N GLU A 508 -39.06 8.69 -24.75
CA GLU A 508 -39.35 8.90 -23.34
C GLU A 508 -38.81 7.74 -22.52
N ILE A 509 -38.12 8.07 -21.45
CA ILE A 509 -37.66 7.12 -20.44
C ILE A 509 -38.01 7.63 -19.03
N THR A 510 -38.22 6.70 -18.11
CA THR A 510 -38.48 7.04 -16.69
C THR A 510 -37.23 6.73 -15.89
N ILE A 511 -36.62 7.76 -15.28
CA ILE A 511 -35.44 7.64 -14.43
C ILE A 511 -35.80 8.13 -13.05
N LYS A 512 -35.54 7.31 -12.02
CA LYS A 512 -35.85 7.66 -10.61
C LYS A 512 -37.29 8.21 -10.45
N GLY A 513 -38.27 7.61 -11.15
CA GLY A 513 -39.67 8.01 -11.11
C GLY A 513 -40.03 9.27 -11.92
N LYS A 514 -39.09 9.96 -12.52
CA LYS A 514 -39.33 11.13 -13.38
C LYS A 514 -39.24 10.74 -14.86
N LYS A 515 -40.22 11.19 -15.65
CA LYS A 515 -40.22 11.04 -17.11
C LYS A 515 -39.30 12.08 -17.73
N ARG A 516 -38.42 11.61 -18.60
CA ARG A 516 -37.50 12.47 -19.37
C ARG A 516 -37.60 12.09 -20.85
N THR A 517 -37.60 13.12 -21.70
CA THR A 517 -37.68 12.94 -23.14
C THR A 517 -36.39 13.37 -23.80
N TYR A 518 -35.94 12.58 -24.77
CA TYR A 518 -34.67 12.81 -25.48
C TYR A 518 -34.90 12.79 -26.98
N GLU A 519 -34.01 13.48 -27.69
CA GLU A 519 -34.01 13.66 -29.13
C GLU A 519 -32.64 13.29 -29.73
N VAL A 520 -32.63 12.71 -30.92
CA VAL A 520 -31.40 12.50 -31.69
C VAL A 520 -31.07 13.78 -32.44
N MET A 521 -29.88 14.29 -32.25
CA MET A 521 -29.42 15.53 -32.86
C MET A 521 -28.43 15.24 -34.00
N SER A 522 -28.49 16.04 -35.08
CA SER A 522 -27.51 16.05 -36.17
C SER A 522 -26.32 16.95 -35.87
N SER A 523 -26.57 18.02 -35.13
CA SER A 523 -25.60 18.93 -34.54
C SER A 523 -26.21 19.50 -33.27
N PRO A 524 -25.44 20.11 -32.35
CA PRO A 524 -25.96 20.62 -31.08
C PRO A 524 -27.26 21.41 -31.26
N GLY A 525 -28.36 20.94 -30.64
CA GLY A 525 -29.68 21.53 -30.69
C GLY A 525 -30.45 21.42 -32.01
N VAL A 526 -29.94 20.74 -33.02
CA VAL A 526 -30.63 20.54 -34.32
C VAL A 526 -31.07 19.08 -34.45
N PRO A 527 -32.38 18.78 -34.39
CA PRO A 527 -32.87 17.43 -34.54
C PRO A 527 -32.48 16.78 -35.90
N ASP A 528 -32.10 15.51 -35.87
CA ASP A 528 -31.76 14.76 -37.05
C ASP A 528 -33.04 14.23 -37.75
N LEU A 529 -33.58 15.01 -38.68
CA LEU A 529 -34.83 14.70 -39.35
C LEU A 529 -34.68 13.48 -40.27
N GLU A 530 -33.50 13.24 -40.85
CA GLU A 530 -33.26 12.07 -41.68
C GLU A 530 -33.22 10.76 -40.86
N TRP A 531 -32.54 10.81 -39.73
CA TRP A 531 -32.53 9.68 -38.80
C TRP A 531 -33.94 9.41 -38.25
N ARG A 532 -34.66 10.46 -37.80
CA ARG A 532 -36.06 10.36 -37.37
C ARG A 532 -36.94 9.68 -38.40
N ARG A 533 -36.80 10.03 -39.67
CA ARG A 533 -37.58 9.47 -40.76
C ARG A 533 -37.44 7.96 -40.84
N LYS A 534 -36.23 7.44 -40.60
CA LYS A 534 -35.91 6.02 -40.66
C LYS A 534 -36.32 5.23 -39.43
N HIS A 535 -36.38 5.90 -38.26
CA HIS A 535 -36.44 5.25 -36.95
C HIS A 535 -37.69 5.57 -36.12
N THR A 536 -38.58 6.43 -36.61
CA THR A 536 -39.86 6.70 -35.93
C THR A 536 -40.65 5.42 -35.75
N TYR A 537 -41.18 5.17 -34.53
CA TYR A 537 -41.86 3.96 -34.06
C TYR A 537 -40.98 2.71 -33.91
N GLN A 538 -39.68 2.84 -34.07
CA GLN A 538 -38.78 1.75 -33.71
C GLN A 538 -38.51 1.74 -32.20
N LYS A 539 -38.22 0.54 -31.68
CA LYS A 539 -37.92 0.30 -30.26
C LYS A 539 -36.43 0.20 -30.06
N PHE A 540 -35.93 0.92 -29.06
CA PHE A 540 -34.53 0.93 -28.68
C PHE A 540 -34.35 0.46 -27.25
N VAL A 541 -33.25 -0.22 -26.98
CA VAL A 541 -32.72 -0.38 -25.64
C VAL A 541 -31.96 0.90 -25.32
N VAL A 542 -32.26 1.47 -24.16
CA VAL A 542 -31.64 2.74 -23.71
C VAL A 542 -30.65 2.46 -22.61
N LYS A 543 -29.43 2.98 -22.78
CA LYS A 543 -28.48 3.09 -21.68
C LYS A 543 -28.31 4.55 -21.32
N TYR A 544 -28.26 4.85 -20.02
CA TYR A 544 -28.13 6.19 -19.49
C TYR A 544 -27.21 6.22 -18.28
N ASP A 545 -26.57 7.36 -18.05
CA ASP A 545 -25.78 7.62 -16.84
C ASP A 545 -26.73 7.89 -15.69
N PRO A 546 -26.66 7.19 -14.54
CA PRO A 546 -27.55 7.41 -13.40
C PRO A 546 -27.33 8.76 -12.69
N TYR A 547 -26.24 9.46 -13.01
CA TYR A 547 -25.83 10.74 -12.41
C TYR A 547 -25.71 11.90 -13.38
N ASP A 548 -25.69 11.58 -14.70
CA ASP A 548 -25.67 12.59 -15.76
C ASP A 548 -26.75 12.29 -16.78
N PHE A 549 -27.74 13.17 -16.85
CA PHE A 549 -28.89 13.06 -17.73
C PHE A 549 -28.79 13.93 -18.99
N THR A 550 -27.60 14.47 -19.27
CA THR A 550 -27.36 15.33 -20.45
C THR A 550 -27.36 14.52 -21.74
N SER A 551 -27.22 13.20 -21.67
CA SER A 551 -27.31 12.33 -22.84
C SER A 551 -27.73 10.91 -22.48
N ILE A 552 -28.31 10.23 -23.46
CA ILE A 552 -28.58 8.78 -23.42
C ILE A 552 -28.05 8.12 -24.68
N ARG A 553 -27.83 6.83 -24.63
CA ARG A 553 -27.41 6.02 -25.78
C ARG A 553 -28.49 5.05 -26.18
N LEU A 554 -28.79 5.03 -27.49
CA LEU A 554 -29.76 4.15 -28.10
C LEU A 554 -29.05 2.94 -28.73
N TYR A 555 -29.61 1.76 -28.48
CA TYR A 555 -29.11 0.50 -29.01
C TYR A 555 -30.25 -0.29 -29.63
N TRP A 556 -29.99 -0.99 -30.71
CA TRP A 556 -30.89 -2.00 -31.25
C TRP A 556 -30.33 -3.40 -30.99
N LYS A 557 -31.21 -4.39 -30.98
CA LYS A 557 -30.81 -5.81 -30.86
C LYS A 557 -30.65 -6.39 -32.24
N ASP A 558 -29.48 -6.95 -32.54
CA ASP A 558 -29.26 -7.70 -33.76
C ASP A 558 -29.96 -9.08 -33.74
N LYS A 559 -29.84 -9.85 -34.81
CA LYS A 559 -30.47 -11.19 -34.95
C LYS A 559 -29.95 -12.19 -33.91
N ALA A 560 -28.75 -11.99 -33.37
CA ALA A 560 -28.16 -12.78 -32.29
C ALA A 560 -28.62 -12.33 -30.91
N GLY A 561 -29.33 -11.18 -30.79
CA GLY A 561 -29.77 -10.57 -29.55
C GLY A 561 -28.72 -9.63 -28.93
N GLU A 562 -27.59 -9.41 -29.59
CA GLU A 562 -26.55 -8.50 -29.14
C GLU A 562 -26.96 -7.04 -29.35
N LEU A 563 -26.51 -6.18 -28.40
CA LEU A 563 -26.77 -4.76 -28.47
C LEU A 563 -25.79 -4.07 -29.41
N ARG A 564 -26.33 -3.43 -30.45
CA ARG A 564 -25.55 -2.59 -31.36
C ARG A 564 -25.85 -1.11 -31.06
N PHE A 565 -24.82 -0.34 -30.89
CA PHE A 565 -24.95 1.10 -30.70
C PHE A 565 -25.50 1.76 -31.97
N GLU A 566 -26.49 2.61 -31.79
CA GLU A 566 -27.12 3.35 -32.88
C GLU A 566 -26.75 4.84 -32.84
N ARG A 567 -27.20 5.55 -31.83
CA ARG A 567 -27.01 6.99 -31.69
C ARG A 567 -27.00 7.44 -30.24
N VAL A 568 -26.45 8.63 -30.03
CA VAL A 568 -26.62 9.41 -28.80
C VAL A 568 -27.87 10.28 -28.95
N ALA A 569 -28.66 10.37 -27.91
CA ALA A 569 -29.79 11.29 -27.84
C ALA A 569 -29.59 12.25 -26.67
N GLU A 570 -29.92 13.51 -26.88
CA GLU A 570 -29.82 14.61 -25.93
C GLU A 570 -31.21 15.00 -25.41
N PRO A 571 -31.33 15.72 -24.28
CA PRO A 571 -32.62 16.15 -23.77
C PRO A 571 -33.43 16.88 -24.82
N TYR A 572 -34.72 16.53 -24.89
CA TYR A 572 -35.64 17.15 -25.82
C TYR A 572 -35.82 18.65 -25.44
N LEU A 573 -35.59 19.53 -26.37
CA LEU A 573 -35.73 20.97 -26.12
C LEU A 573 -37.19 21.31 -25.91
N VAL A 574 -37.55 21.81 -24.76
CA VAL A 574 -38.88 22.33 -24.44
C VAL A 574 -38.87 23.85 -24.54
N ILE A 575 -39.72 24.36 -25.39
CA ILE A 575 -39.85 25.80 -25.65
C ILE A 575 -41.09 26.36 -24.98
N HIS A 576 -41.08 27.65 -24.66
CA HIS A 576 -42.22 28.32 -24.07
C HIS A 576 -43.38 28.40 -25.07
N ARG A 577 -44.56 28.07 -24.59
CA ARG A 577 -45.77 28.07 -25.43
C ARG A 577 -46.31 29.52 -25.65
N ALA A 578 -46.21 30.33 -24.64
CA ALA A 578 -46.65 31.72 -24.71
C ALA A 578 -45.58 32.55 -25.43
N ILE A 579 -45.98 33.27 -26.48
CA ILE A 579 -45.08 34.14 -27.27
C ILE A 579 -44.39 35.21 -26.41
N GLN A 580 -45.06 35.66 -25.37
CA GLN A 580 -44.52 36.64 -24.43
C GLN A 580 -43.33 36.11 -23.61
N GLU A 581 -43.26 34.81 -23.39
CA GLU A 581 -42.23 34.13 -22.61
C GLU A 581 -41.09 33.58 -23.49
N GLN A 582 -41.30 33.58 -24.82
CA GLN A 582 -40.30 33.08 -25.77
C GLN A 582 -39.14 34.05 -25.90
N THR A 583 -37.93 33.53 -25.80
CA THR A 583 -36.73 34.29 -26.15
C THR A 583 -36.59 34.42 -27.67
N GLU A 584 -35.80 35.41 -28.15
CA GLU A 584 -35.49 35.55 -29.59
C GLU A 584 -34.86 34.27 -30.16
N GLY A 585 -34.02 33.57 -29.40
CA GLY A 585 -33.43 32.29 -29.76
C GLY A 585 -34.48 31.20 -29.98
N GLU A 586 -35.45 31.05 -29.06
CA GLU A 586 -36.57 30.11 -29.21
C GLU A 586 -37.44 30.41 -30.41
N ALA A 587 -37.75 31.69 -30.66
CA ALA A 587 -38.52 32.10 -31.82
C ALA A 587 -37.80 31.76 -33.15
N LEU A 588 -36.49 31.99 -33.21
CA LEU A 588 -35.66 31.61 -34.36
C LEU A 588 -35.60 30.10 -34.54
N PHE A 589 -35.39 29.35 -33.45
CA PHE A 589 -35.38 27.89 -33.45
C PHE A 589 -36.71 27.30 -33.97
N ILE A 590 -37.86 27.81 -33.47
CA ILE A 590 -39.17 27.36 -33.90
C ILE A 590 -39.33 27.57 -35.41
N ARG A 591 -38.92 28.73 -35.95
CA ARG A 591 -38.98 29.02 -37.36
C ARG A 591 -38.15 28.03 -38.19
N GLN A 592 -36.91 27.84 -37.82
CA GLN A 592 -35.98 26.93 -38.48
C GLN A 592 -36.46 25.48 -38.44
N GLN A 593 -36.96 25.02 -37.29
CA GLN A 593 -37.51 23.66 -37.15
C GLN A 593 -38.79 23.48 -37.99
N ARG A 594 -39.65 24.47 -38.09
CA ARG A 594 -40.83 24.45 -38.96
C ARG A 594 -40.42 24.34 -40.43
N GLU A 595 -39.46 25.17 -40.86
CA GLU A 595 -38.95 25.17 -42.25
C GLU A 595 -38.31 23.82 -42.58
N ALA A 596 -37.44 23.29 -41.71
CA ALA A 596 -36.78 21.99 -41.89
C ALA A 596 -37.78 20.82 -41.93
N THR A 597 -38.78 20.83 -41.02
CA THR A 597 -39.84 19.82 -41.00
C THR A 597 -40.70 19.87 -42.28
N GLU A 598 -41.05 21.07 -42.74
CA GLU A 598 -41.80 21.22 -43.97
C GLU A 598 -41.00 20.75 -45.19
N GLN A 599 -39.71 21.09 -45.26
CA GLN A 599 -38.82 20.61 -46.29
C GLN A 599 -38.72 19.09 -46.31
N SER A 600 -38.52 18.45 -45.15
CA SER A 600 -38.50 16.99 -45.01
C SER A 600 -39.84 16.35 -45.42
N ARG A 601 -40.96 17.01 -45.11
CA ARG A 601 -42.30 16.55 -45.57
C ARG A 601 -42.43 16.59 -47.08
N ILE A 602 -41.99 17.72 -47.70
CA ILE A 602 -41.95 17.87 -49.13
C ILE A 602 -41.12 16.81 -49.80
N GLU A 603 -39.91 16.56 -49.31
CA GLU A 603 -39.03 15.52 -49.84
C GLU A 603 -39.68 14.12 -49.83
N ARG A 604 -40.33 13.76 -48.73
CA ARG A 604 -41.03 12.50 -48.59
C ARG A 604 -42.19 12.35 -49.60
N GLN A 605 -42.93 13.42 -49.77
CA GLN A 605 -44.02 13.44 -50.71
C GLN A 605 -43.53 13.30 -52.19
N VAL A 606 -42.43 13.98 -52.49
CA VAL A 606 -41.78 13.88 -53.78
C VAL A 606 -41.25 12.47 -54.02
N GLU A 607 -40.63 11.87 -53.04
CA GLU A 607 -40.13 10.48 -53.13
C GLU A 607 -41.28 9.45 -53.32
N ALA A 608 -42.34 9.59 -52.49
CA ALA A 608 -43.52 8.74 -52.61
C ALA A 608 -44.17 8.84 -54.01
N ARG A 609 -44.26 10.04 -54.52
CA ARG A 609 -44.80 10.29 -55.87
C ARG A 609 -43.91 9.70 -56.96
N GLN A 610 -42.58 9.73 -56.74
CA GLN A 610 -41.64 9.10 -57.65
C GLN A 610 -41.80 7.60 -57.67
N ILE A 611 -41.95 6.95 -56.52
CA ILE A 611 -42.19 5.52 -56.38
C ILE A 611 -43.49 5.13 -57.11
N GLU A 612 -44.59 5.90 -56.88
CA GLU A 612 -45.84 5.69 -57.57
C GLU A 612 -45.67 5.72 -59.11
N TYR A 613 -44.87 6.62 -59.64
CA TYR A 613 -44.61 6.77 -61.06
C TYR A 613 -43.71 5.65 -61.55
N ASP A 614 -42.65 5.31 -60.84
CA ASP A 614 -41.72 4.21 -61.28
C ASP A 614 -42.38 2.83 -61.27
N GLU A 615 -43.29 2.59 -60.32
CA GLU A 615 -44.07 1.34 -60.25
C GLU A 615 -45.31 1.35 -61.16
N GLY A 616 -45.52 2.38 -61.96
CA GLY A 616 -46.58 2.48 -62.93
C GLY A 616 -47.98 2.68 -62.34
N VAL A 617 -48.10 3.08 -61.11
CA VAL A 617 -49.41 3.28 -60.43
C VAL A 617 -49.79 4.74 -60.27
N ALA A 618 -48.98 5.68 -60.82
CA ALA A 618 -49.31 7.07 -60.81
C ALA A 618 -50.58 7.37 -61.65
N PRO A 619 -51.54 8.18 -61.12
CA PRO A 619 -52.81 8.42 -61.83
C PRO A 619 -52.63 8.96 -63.26
N GLU A 620 -51.59 9.70 -63.52
CA GLU A 620 -51.29 10.25 -64.85
C GLU A 620 -50.93 9.18 -65.86
N GLN A 621 -50.38 8.05 -65.42
CA GLN A 621 -50.03 6.89 -66.31
C GLN A 621 -51.29 6.10 -66.76
N HIS A 622 -52.36 6.23 -65.99
CA HIS A 622 -53.66 5.61 -66.27
C HIS A 622 -54.66 6.57 -66.94
N GLY A 623 -54.18 7.66 -67.48
CA GLY A 623 -55.05 8.61 -68.22
C GLY A 623 -55.88 9.54 -67.28
N LEU A 624 -55.69 9.45 -65.96
CA LEU A 624 -56.37 10.31 -65.06
C LEU A 624 -55.55 11.63 -64.89
N GLN A 625 -56.21 12.77 -65.13
CA GLN A 625 -55.60 14.04 -64.77
C GLN A 625 -55.59 14.15 -63.23
N THR A 626 -54.44 14.32 -62.66
CA THR A 626 -54.33 14.48 -61.20
C THR A 626 -55.06 15.75 -60.78
N PRO A 627 -56.13 15.66 -59.99
CA PRO A 627 -56.75 16.88 -59.45
C PRO A 627 -55.76 17.60 -58.61
N LYS A 628 -55.85 18.90 -58.52
CA LYS A 628 -55.04 19.68 -57.55
C LYS A 628 -55.26 19.11 -56.17
N LEU A 629 -54.29 18.38 -55.65
CA LEU A 629 -54.37 17.69 -54.35
C LEU A 629 -54.62 18.70 -53.24
N LYS A 630 -55.77 18.61 -52.57
CA LYS A 630 -56.03 19.45 -51.37
C LYS A 630 -55.05 19.08 -50.26
N GLY A 631 -54.36 20.07 -49.71
CA GLY A 631 -53.38 19.88 -48.61
C GLY A 631 -51.93 19.77 -49.08
N VAL A 632 -51.63 19.71 -50.37
CA VAL A 632 -50.26 19.80 -50.90
C VAL A 632 -49.91 21.28 -51.15
N SER A 633 -48.78 21.76 -50.60
CA SER A 633 -48.36 23.12 -50.87
C SER A 633 -48.07 23.34 -52.34
N LYS A 634 -48.23 24.58 -52.83
CA LYS A 634 -47.92 24.94 -54.23
C LYS A 634 -46.47 24.60 -54.61
N GLU A 635 -45.59 24.57 -53.66
CA GLU A 635 -44.18 24.30 -53.79
C GLU A 635 -43.91 22.80 -53.99
N VAL A 636 -44.56 21.93 -53.20
CA VAL A 636 -44.54 20.47 -53.37
C VAL A 636 -45.13 20.10 -54.73
N GLN A 637 -46.25 20.69 -55.11
CA GLN A 637 -46.84 20.45 -56.41
C GLN A 637 -45.89 20.82 -57.56
N ARG A 638 -45.19 21.94 -57.46
CA ARG A 638 -44.19 22.35 -58.46
C ARG A 638 -43.01 21.37 -58.55
N GLN A 639 -42.55 20.88 -57.43
CA GLN A 639 -41.44 19.88 -57.40
C GLN A 639 -41.87 18.55 -57.98
N ILE A 640 -43.04 18.05 -57.65
CA ILE A 640 -43.63 16.89 -58.24
C ILE A 640 -43.77 17.07 -59.78
N ASP A 641 -44.32 18.17 -60.20
CA ASP A 641 -44.49 18.50 -61.62
C ASP A 641 -43.15 18.56 -62.38
N ARG A 642 -42.10 19.16 -61.77
CA ARG A 642 -40.75 19.20 -62.34
C ARG A 642 -40.15 17.82 -62.52
N ARG A 643 -40.23 16.91 -61.54
CA ARG A 643 -39.74 15.56 -61.65
C ARG A 643 -40.51 14.72 -62.64
N THR A 644 -41.83 14.83 -62.66
CA THR A 644 -42.70 14.15 -63.66
C THR A 644 -42.38 14.58 -65.08
N ARG A 645 -42.05 15.91 -65.29
CA ARG A 645 -41.63 16.39 -66.65
C ARG A 645 -40.25 15.82 -67.04
N LYS A 646 -39.33 15.67 -66.12
CA LYS A 646 -37.98 15.07 -66.34
C LYS A 646 -38.11 13.64 -66.86
N TYR A 647 -39.01 12.83 -66.33
CA TYR A 647 -39.26 11.46 -66.75
C TYR A 647 -40.01 11.37 -68.08
N ARG A 648 -40.69 12.46 -68.51
CA ARG A 648 -41.32 12.55 -69.85
C ARG A 648 -40.36 12.94 -70.97
N GLY A 649 -39.04 12.95 -70.70
CA GLY A 649 -38.02 13.22 -71.71
C GLY A 649 -37.77 14.70 -72.03
N GLN A 650 -38.16 15.64 -71.17
CA GLN A 650 -37.78 17.05 -71.28
C GLN A 650 -36.64 17.38 -70.25
N PRO A 651 -35.46 17.69 -70.76
CA PRO A 651 -34.36 18.05 -69.86
C PRO A 651 -34.58 19.47 -69.32
N GLU A 652 -34.97 19.64 -68.08
CA GLU A 652 -34.78 20.87 -67.32
C GLU A 652 -33.67 20.67 -66.29
N GLU A 653 -32.62 21.47 -66.36
CA GLU A 653 -31.61 21.59 -65.31
C GLU A 653 -32.27 21.96 -64.00
N LEU A 654 -32.19 21.08 -63.03
CA LEU A 654 -32.55 21.34 -61.65
C LEU A 654 -31.55 22.33 -61.06
N SER A 655 -31.89 23.61 -61.03
CA SER A 655 -31.28 24.53 -60.11
C SER A 655 -31.68 24.12 -58.70
N ILE A 656 -30.83 23.35 -58.04
CA ILE A 656 -30.91 23.14 -56.60
C ILE A 656 -30.82 24.52 -56.00
N GLY A 657 -31.95 25.03 -55.51
CA GLY A 657 -31.97 26.25 -54.74
C GLY A 657 -30.95 26.09 -53.64
N LYS A 658 -29.92 26.93 -53.64
CA LYS A 658 -28.95 26.99 -52.57
C LYS A 658 -29.72 27.01 -51.26
N VAL A 659 -29.74 25.89 -50.55
CA VAL A 659 -30.05 25.91 -49.12
C VAL A 659 -28.97 26.79 -48.56
N THR A 660 -29.32 28.04 -48.31
CA THR A 660 -28.42 29.04 -47.75
C THR A 660 -27.98 28.53 -46.39
N LYS A 661 -26.70 28.25 -46.31
CA LYS A 661 -25.97 28.14 -45.05
C LYS A 661 -26.22 29.38 -44.22
N LYS A 662 -27.27 29.41 -43.45
CA LYS A 662 -27.50 30.37 -42.40
C LYS A 662 -28.08 29.71 -41.15
N VAL A 663 -27.39 28.67 -40.70
CA VAL A 663 -27.68 28.05 -39.38
C VAL A 663 -26.58 28.42 -38.37
N SER A 664 -25.65 29.33 -38.73
CA SER A 664 -24.44 29.53 -37.93
C SER A 664 -24.52 30.60 -36.83
N ASN A 665 -25.69 31.16 -36.54
CA ASN A 665 -25.79 32.27 -35.55
C ASN A 665 -26.91 32.05 -34.51
N ILE A 666 -27.23 30.79 -34.19
CA ILE A 666 -28.06 30.53 -33.01
C ILE A 666 -27.10 30.37 -31.85
N ASP A 667 -27.22 31.25 -30.87
CA ASP A 667 -26.51 31.12 -29.60
C ASP A 667 -27.20 30.02 -28.75
N TRP A 668 -26.74 28.78 -28.93
CA TRP A 668 -27.27 27.62 -28.25
C TRP A 668 -27.04 27.67 -26.75
N ASP A 669 -25.99 28.34 -26.27
CA ASP A 669 -25.71 28.51 -24.85
C ASP A 669 -26.81 29.30 -24.15
N ASN A 670 -27.39 30.30 -24.80
CA ASN A 670 -28.51 31.01 -24.26
C ASN A 670 -29.85 30.22 -24.31
N ILE A 671 -29.99 29.29 -25.24
CA ILE A 671 -31.20 28.43 -25.30
C ILE A 671 -31.10 27.31 -24.27
N CYS A 672 -29.88 26.74 -24.03
CA CYS A 672 -29.65 25.69 -23.06
C CYS A 672 -29.71 26.22 -21.62
N GLN A 673 -29.36 27.50 -21.35
CA GLN A 673 -29.42 28.08 -19.99
C GLN A 673 -30.86 28.21 -19.45
N VAL A 674 -31.86 28.22 -20.31
CA VAL A 674 -33.28 28.25 -19.88
C VAL A 674 -33.81 26.92 -19.41
N VAL A 675 -33.02 25.82 -19.58
CA VAL A 675 -33.36 24.47 -19.16
C VAL A 675 -32.47 23.98 -18.01
N GLU A 676 -31.90 24.88 -17.23
CA GLU A 676 -31.41 24.49 -15.90
C GLU A 676 -32.61 24.04 -15.05
N PHE A 677 -32.85 22.73 -15.07
CA PHE A 677 -33.70 22.12 -14.06
C PHE A 677 -33.02 22.33 -12.71
N ASP A 678 -33.66 23.12 -11.87
CA ASP A 678 -33.30 23.29 -10.47
C ASP A 678 -33.44 21.94 -9.72
N ASP A 679 -32.49 21.04 -9.97
CA ASP A 679 -32.43 19.75 -9.29
C ASP A 679 -31.99 19.88 -7.82
N THR A 680 -31.60 21.08 -7.37
CA THR A 680 -31.17 21.36 -6.00
C THR A 680 -32.33 21.26 -4.99
N LYS A 681 -33.58 21.40 -5.41
CA LYS A 681 -34.75 21.24 -4.54
C LYS A 681 -35.26 19.80 -4.39
N ALA A 682 -34.75 18.84 -5.16
CA ALA A 682 -35.22 17.44 -5.09
C ALA A 682 -34.40 16.56 -4.16
N MET A 683 -33.24 16.98 -3.68
CA MET A 683 -32.44 16.21 -2.71
C MET A 683 -32.76 16.50 -1.24
N GLY A 684 -33.71 17.36 -0.95
CA GLY A 684 -34.05 17.79 0.40
C GLY A 684 -35.19 17.05 1.09
N LYS A 685 -35.70 15.94 0.54
CA LYS A 685 -36.74 15.14 1.23
C LYS A 685 -36.62 13.68 0.86
N MET A 686 -35.67 12.99 1.49
CA MET A 686 -35.77 11.58 1.90
C MET A 686 -34.83 11.33 3.08
#